data_ef7967280691b4a42f05cc4bc56ae033
#
_entry.id   ef7967280691b4a42f05cc4bc56ae033
#
_cell.length_a   1.000
_cell.length_b   1.000
_cell.length_c   1.000
_cell.angle_alpha   90.00
_cell.angle_beta   90.00
_cell.angle_gamma   90.00
#
_symmetry.space_group_name_H-M   'P 1'
#
loop_
_entity.id
_entity.type
_entity.pdbx_description
1 polymer ?
#
loop_
_entity_poly.entity_id
_entity_poly.type
_entity_poly.pdbx_seq_one_letter_code
_entity_poly.pdbx_strand_id
1 'polypeptide(L)'
;MIKQSKISVRHLVEFILRRGSIDNRKKSNHTALEGARIHRKLQKDAGENYEKEVFLKTTVQLDEYYLIVEGRADGIFKRDGVYYIDEIKTSEPRFEDLEPEQVELFFHQARVYAYIYSQEHDLQEINLQLTYFQTAEEVITRKVEHQTREQLETFFKKLTEDYKEWLVFQENWRTVRNASLMALKFPHDEYRKGQRELAVAAYKTIRTKQKLFVEAPTGTGKTISTLFPALKAVGEKEGEKIFYLTAKTITRQVAEDAMTALKDTGAEVKSVTLTAKDKICFLDETTCNPDQCPYANGYYNRINEGLWDLLNHENQITREVIETYARKHTLCPFELSLDVSIWCDVIIGDYNYLFDPTVYLRRFFEDEKNEDYLFLIDEAHNLVNRSREMYSAELSYEKTKRSKEAIPKEFKKLHRRFNKLLKEFDSIREIAKEDHWDYHHQKAPAESLVKAGYQLSEKIKEWLAEFPEHPSQEQLLPYYFDLLHFLKVSEFYDDHYETTVEKTYRDLIVKEFCIDPSLFLEQSLDKGKSSILFSASFSPLSYYQETLGGQKSLAYKLPSPFPEGNQQVFIANYLETTYRKREHSLAKLVETIHAFADGKVGNYFVFFPSYQYLDLAVEAFRQQYPDSNVLIQETDMNEEERERFLTKFQTNPAETLIGFCVLGGIFSEGIDLRGDRLIGSMIVGVGLPQMNHEQELIKSYYDEKEHLGFAYAYQLPGMNKVLQAGGRVIRGMADQGIVVLADQRFSSFSYRRLFPQHWQTAREVRSVGELEEGIQRFWLSKEAVNQKNEE
;
A
#
# COMPACT_ATOMS: atom_id res chain seq x y z
N MET A 1 -6.80 38.78 -10.34
CA MET A 1 -7.45 37.54 -10.83
C MET A 1 -8.50 37.13 -9.83
N ILE A 2 -9.69 36.80 -10.27
CA ILE A 2 -10.77 36.32 -9.41
C ILE A 2 -10.32 34.96 -8.85
N LYS A 3 -10.25 34.81 -7.54
CA LYS A 3 -9.88 33.56 -6.87
C LYS A 3 -11.13 32.68 -6.84
N GLN A 4 -11.11 31.54 -7.49
CA GLN A 4 -12.26 30.65 -7.64
C GLN A 4 -11.89 29.24 -7.16
N SER A 5 -12.68 28.68 -6.25
CA SER A 5 -12.54 27.33 -5.73
C SER A 5 -13.82 26.53 -5.91
N LYS A 6 -13.71 25.20 -5.95
CA LYS A 6 -14.85 24.29 -6.12
C LYS A 6 -14.93 23.32 -4.97
N ILE A 7 -16.16 23.00 -4.56
CA ILE A 7 -16.45 21.97 -3.58
C ILE A 7 -17.74 21.24 -3.96
N SER A 8 -17.78 19.93 -3.73
CA SER A 8 -19.03 19.18 -3.89
C SER A 8 -19.99 19.45 -2.72
N VAL A 9 -21.29 19.36 -3.01
CA VAL A 9 -22.34 19.49 -1.98
C VAL A 9 -22.08 18.54 -0.83
N ARG A 10 -21.77 17.27 -1.12
CA ARG A 10 -21.48 16.26 -0.11
C ARG A 10 -20.30 16.66 0.78
N HIS A 11 -19.18 17.04 0.18
CA HIS A 11 -17.98 17.41 0.94
C HIS A 11 -18.19 18.65 1.81
N LEU A 12 -18.88 19.67 1.30
CA LEU A 12 -19.19 20.87 2.05
C LEU A 12 -20.05 20.56 3.29
N VAL A 13 -21.12 19.79 3.10
CA VAL A 13 -22.05 19.42 4.17
C VAL A 13 -21.39 18.50 5.19
N GLU A 14 -20.71 17.43 4.75
CA GLU A 14 -20.04 16.50 5.64
C GLU A 14 -18.91 17.17 6.42
N PHE A 15 -18.17 18.08 5.81
CA PHE A 15 -17.05 18.75 6.48
C PHE A 15 -17.52 19.71 7.58
N ILE A 16 -18.55 20.51 7.33
CA ILE A 16 -18.99 21.53 8.28
C ILE A 16 -20.01 21.00 9.30
N LEU A 17 -20.92 20.12 8.86
CA LEU A 17 -22.10 19.75 9.66
C LEU A 17 -22.05 18.36 10.26
N ARG A 18 -21.07 17.53 9.95
CA ARG A 18 -20.95 16.20 10.53
C ARG A 18 -20.73 16.28 12.04
N ARG A 19 -21.47 15.48 12.79
CA ARG A 19 -21.43 15.40 14.25
C ARG A 19 -21.44 13.93 14.69
N GLY A 20 -21.18 13.70 15.98
CA GLY A 20 -21.25 12.37 16.59
C GLY A 20 -19.90 11.69 16.72
N SER A 21 -19.92 10.37 16.74
CA SER A 21 -18.79 9.52 17.12
C SER A 21 -18.36 8.60 15.99
N ILE A 22 -17.12 8.10 16.07
CA ILE A 22 -16.68 6.97 15.25
C ILE A 22 -17.28 5.70 15.87
N ASP A 23 -18.00 4.91 15.07
CA ASP A 23 -18.53 3.62 15.47
C ASP A 23 -18.42 2.59 14.35
N ASN A 24 -17.44 1.69 14.47
CA ASN A 24 -17.20 0.65 13.46
C ASN A 24 -18.28 -0.46 13.44
N ARG A 25 -19.09 -0.56 14.49
CA ARG A 25 -20.21 -1.52 14.55
C ARG A 25 -21.30 -1.16 13.55
N LYS A 26 -21.38 0.14 13.19
CA LYS A 26 -22.41 0.70 12.29
C LYS A 26 -21.93 0.84 10.83
N LYS A 27 -20.69 0.43 10.51
CA LYS A 27 -20.18 0.53 9.12
C LYS A 27 -20.96 -0.40 8.20
N SER A 28 -21.50 0.17 7.11
CA SER A 28 -22.13 -0.59 6.04
C SER A 28 -21.08 -1.36 5.23
N ASN A 29 -21.36 -2.61 4.92
CA ASN A 29 -20.52 -3.46 4.08
C ASN A 29 -20.97 -3.48 2.62
N HIS A 30 -22.03 -2.73 2.28
CA HIS A 30 -22.46 -2.65 0.90
C HIS A 30 -21.41 -1.97 0.05
N THR A 31 -21.13 -2.58 -1.08
CA THR A 31 -20.20 -2.00 -2.05
C THR A 31 -20.83 -0.76 -2.68
N ALA A 32 -20.00 0.18 -3.12
CA ALA A 32 -20.47 1.33 -3.89
C ALA A 32 -21.29 0.88 -5.12
N LEU A 33 -20.94 -0.26 -5.72
CA LEU A 33 -21.64 -0.87 -6.84
C LEU A 33 -23.06 -1.34 -6.47
N GLU A 34 -23.24 -1.94 -5.31
CA GLU A 34 -24.54 -2.37 -4.83
C GLU A 34 -25.43 -1.18 -4.49
N GLY A 35 -24.87 -0.17 -3.79
CA GLY A 35 -25.56 1.10 -3.56
C GLY A 35 -26.02 1.75 -4.86
N ALA A 36 -25.13 1.88 -5.84
CA ALA A 36 -25.47 2.42 -7.16
C ALA A 36 -26.51 1.60 -7.91
N ARG A 37 -26.52 0.26 -7.74
CA ARG A 37 -27.56 -0.62 -8.32
C ARG A 37 -28.92 -0.37 -7.67
N ILE A 38 -28.96 -0.22 -6.34
CA ILE A 38 -30.18 0.07 -5.60
C ILE A 38 -30.72 1.45 -5.98
N HIS A 39 -29.86 2.48 -6.01
CA HIS A 39 -30.23 3.81 -6.46
C HIS A 39 -30.87 3.78 -7.84
N ARG A 40 -30.25 3.11 -8.82
CA ARG A 40 -30.79 2.96 -10.18
C ARG A 40 -32.14 2.23 -10.20
N LYS A 41 -32.33 1.24 -9.34
CA LYS A 41 -33.62 0.54 -9.20
C LYS A 41 -34.70 1.49 -8.66
N LEU A 42 -34.41 2.20 -7.56
CA LEU A 42 -35.34 3.15 -6.94
C LEU A 42 -35.70 4.28 -7.88
N GLN A 43 -34.74 4.85 -8.57
CA GLN A 43 -34.93 5.90 -9.58
C GLN A 43 -35.76 5.43 -10.78
N LYS A 44 -35.62 4.16 -11.19
CA LYS A 44 -36.43 3.56 -12.26
C LYS A 44 -37.87 3.35 -11.81
N ASP A 45 -38.06 2.89 -10.57
CA ASP A 45 -39.38 2.59 -10.00
C ASP A 45 -40.16 3.88 -9.60
N ALA A 46 -39.49 5.03 -9.55
CA ALA A 46 -40.10 6.32 -9.20
C ALA A 46 -41.02 6.92 -10.29
N GLY A 47 -40.99 6.40 -11.53
CA GLY A 47 -41.90 6.74 -12.61
C GLY A 47 -41.36 7.78 -13.61
N GLU A 48 -42.15 8.11 -14.65
CA GLU A 48 -41.73 8.93 -15.79
C GLU A 48 -41.48 10.41 -15.44
N ASN A 49 -42.08 10.93 -14.39
CA ASN A 49 -41.92 12.33 -13.95
C ASN A 49 -40.75 12.53 -12.99
N TYR A 50 -39.88 11.54 -12.83
CA TYR A 50 -38.72 11.58 -11.96
C TYR A 50 -37.45 11.83 -12.77
N GLU A 51 -36.86 13.03 -12.60
CA GLU A 51 -35.58 13.41 -13.17
C GLU A 51 -34.47 12.91 -12.27
N LYS A 52 -33.65 11.96 -12.76
CA LYS A 52 -32.57 11.32 -12.02
C LYS A 52 -31.24 12.00 -12.26
N GLU A 53 -30.36 11.97 -11.24
CA GLU A 53 -28.96 12.41 -11.33
C GLU A 53 -28.86 13.85 -11.88
N VAL A 54 -29.67 14.77 -11.34
CA VAL A 54 -29.74 16.14 -11.85
C VAL A 54 -28.52 16.91 -11.37
N PHE A 55 -27.68 17.36 -12.31
CA PHE A 55 -26.50 18.18 -11.99
C PHE A 55 -26.92 19.59 -11.62
N LEU A 56 -26.56 20.05 -10.44
CA LEU A 56 -26.85 21.34 -9.88
C LEU A 56 -25.55 22.06 -9.50
N LYS A 57 -25.53 23.39 -9.76
CA LYS A 57 -24.37 24.19 -9.53
C LYS A 57 -24.74 25.61 -9.15
N THR A 58 -24.08 26.17 -8.16
CA THR A 58 -24.18 27.59 -7.83
C THR A 58 -22.83 28.18 -7.54
N THR A 59 -22.73 29.51 -7.61
CA THR A 59 -21.52 30.23 -7.24
C THR A 59 -21.87 31.27 -6.20
N VAL A 60 -21.21 31.23 -5.06
CA VAL A 60 -21.38 32.23 -4.00
C VAL A 60 -20.11 33.07 -3.87
N GLN A 61 -20.29 34.36 -3.74
CA GLN A 61 -19.19 35.28 -3.46
C GLN A 61 -19.01 35.39 -1.95
N LEU A 62 -17.82 35.07 -1.49
CA LEU A 62 -17.36 35.16 -0.09
C LEU A 62 -16.14 36.08 -0.08
N ASP A 63 -16.38 37.36 0.20
CA ASP A 63 -15.40 38.44 0.10
C ASP A 63 -14.76 38.51 -1.31
N GLU A 64 -13.43 38.28 -1.42
CA GLU A 64 -12.69 38.28 -2.68
C GLU A 64 -12.67 36.92 -3.40
N TYR A 65 -13.30 35.88 -2.80
CA TYR A 65 -13.32 34.51 -3.30
C TYR A 65 -14.69 34.17 -3.91
N TYR A 66 -14.67 33.30 -4.90
CA TYR A 66 -15.85 32.69 -5.47
C TYR A 66 -15.83 31.20 -5.19
N LEU A 67 -16.77 30.73 -4.39
CA LEU A 67 -16.97 29.33 -4.11
C LEU A 67 -18.02 28.74 -5.04
N ILE A 68 -17.61 27.78 -5.86
CA ILE A 68 -18.51 26.98 -6.68
C ILE A 68 -18.92 25.76 -5.89
N VAL A 69 -20.21 25.64 -5.59
CA VAL A 69 -20.82 24.48 -4.97
C VAL A 69 -21.57 23.71 -6.05
N GLU A 70 -21.18 22.47 -6.31
CA GLU A 70 -21.75 21.64 -7.36
C GLU A 70 -21.97 20.20 -6.91
N GLY A 71 -22.94 19.51 -7.53
CA GLY A 71 -23.20 18.11 -7.24
C GLY A 71 -24.37 17.57 -8.05
N ARG A 72 -24.72 16.31 -7.82
CA ARG A 72 -25.86 15.64 -8.47
C ARG A 72 -26.88 15.28 -7.42
N ALA A 73 -28.09 15.81 -7.53
CA ALA A 73 -29.23 15.37 -6.74
C ALA A 73 -29.69 14.02 -7.26
N ASP A 74 -29.96 13.06 -6.37
CA ASP A 74 -30.36 11.70 -6.75
C ASP A 74 -31.66 11.72 -7.58
N GLY A 75 -32.59 12.64 -7.24
CA GLY A 75 -33.80 12.83 -8.02
C GLY A 75 -34.53 14.11 -7.78
N ILE A 76 -35.26 14.56 -8.79
CA ILE A 76 -36.16 15.70 -8.73
C ILE A 76 -37.49 15.30 -9.37
N PHE A 77 -38.60 15.59 -8.72
CA PHE A 77 -39.91 15.31 -9.27
C PHE A 77 -40.94 16.33 -8.81
N LYS A 78 -42.09 16.33 -9.48
CA LYS A 78 -43.22 17.21 -9.13
C LYS A 78 -44.44 16.37 -8.73
N ARG A 79 -45.04 16.67 -7.59
CA ARG A 79 -46.30 16.05 -7.11
C ARG A 79 -47.22 17.13 -6.58
N ASP A 80 -48.46 17.08 -7.01
CA ASP A 80 -49.52 18.03 -6.59
C ASP A 80 -49.14 19.51 -6.75
N GLY A 81 -48.38 19.82 -7.81
CA GLY A 81 -47.95 21.17 -8.10
C GLY A 81 -46.66 21.63 -7.39
N VAL A 82 -46.16 20.89 -6.41
CA VAL A 82 -44.94 21.16 -5.63
C VAL A 82 -43.78 20.31 -6.11
N TYR A 83 -42.60 20.88 -6.17
CA TYR A 83 -41.34 20.16 -6.48
C TYR A 83 -40.77 19.48 -5.25
N TYR A 84 -40.14 18.36 -5.47
CA TYR A 84 -39.43 17.54 -4.47
C TYR A 84 -37.99 17.33 -4.92
N ILE A 85 -37.06 17.53 -4.00
CA ILE A 85 -35.69 17.00 -4.10
C ILE A 85 -35.67 15.68 -3.34
N ASP A 86 -35.30 14.59 -4.01
CA ASP A 86 -35.18 13.26 -3.42
C ASP A 86 -33.70 12.92 -3.19
N GLU A 87 -33.35 12.70 -1.94
CA GLU A 87 -32.04 12.22 -1.52
C GLU A 87 -32.19 10.75 -1.15
N ILE A 88 -31.52 9.88 -1.88
CA ILE A 88 -31.59 8.43 -1.69
C ILE A 88 -30.40 7.98 -0.83
N LYS A 89 -30.71 7.27 0.24
CA LYS A 89 -29.69 6.64 1.09
C LYS A 89 -29.96 5.16 1.21
N THR A 90 -28.92 4.37 1.07
CA THR A 90 -28.95 2.92 1.24
C THR A 90 -28.07 2.55 2.41
N SER A 91 -28.63 1.87 3.38
CA SER A 91 -27.90 1.36 4.54
C SER A 91 -28.66 0.15 5.13
N GLU A 92 -28.00 -0.53 6.06
CA GLU A 92 -28.57 -1.74 6.67
C GLU A 92 -29.38 -1.49 7.93
N PRO A 93 -29.03 -0.51 8.82
CA PRO A 93 -29.86 -0.23 9.99
C PRO A 93 -31.29 0.12 9.59
N ARG A 94 -32.22 -0.15 10.47
CA ARG A 94 -33.58 0.38 10.31
C ARG A 94 -33.53 1.90 10.39
N PHE A 95 -34.44 2.56 9.72
CA PHE A 95 -34.51 4.02 9.76
C PHE A 95 -34.66 4.57 11.19
N GLU A 96 -35.40 3.85 12.01
CA GLU A 96 -35.66 4.19 13.42
C GLU A 96 -34.42 4.01 14.31
N ASP A 97 -33.43 3.25 13.87
CA ASP A 97 -32.18 2.99 14.60
C ASP A 97 -31.05 3.96 14.20
N LEU A 98 -31.33 4.88 13.24
CA LEU A 98 -30.37 5.92 12.87
C LEU A 98 -30.30 7.01 13.94
N GLU A 99 -29.08 7.49 14.17
CA GLU A 99 -28.91 8.67 15.02
C GLU A 99 -29.56 9.90 14.38
N PRO A 100 -30.22 10.75 15.16
CA PRO A 100 -30.86 11.98 14.65
C PRO A 100 -29.91 12.85 13.83
N GLU A 101 -28.65 12.97 14.26
CA GLU A 101 -27.61 13.74 13.58
C GLU A 101 -27.27 13.19 12.20
N GLN A 102 -27.35 11.87 12.02
CA GLN A 102 -27.12 11.23 10.72
C GLN A 102 -28.29 11.51 9.75
N VAL A 103 -29.52 11.43 10.23
CA VAL A 103 -30.71 11.77 9.44
C VAL A 103 -30.69 13.23 9.03
N GLU A 104 -30.34 14.11 9.95
CA GLU A 104 -30.23 15.55 9.69
C GLU A 104 -29.13 15.85 8.65
N LEU A 105 -28.01 15.13 8.69
CA LEU A 105 -26.94 15.26 7.70
C LEU A 105 -27.42 14.91 6.27
N PHE A 106 -28.28 13.92 6.13
CA PHE A 106 -28.91 13.57 4.85
C PHE A 106 -29.81 14.71 4.34
N PHE A 107 -30.65 15.26 5.22
CA PHE A 107 -31.48 16.42 4.86
C PHE A 107 -30.65 17.67 4.54
N HIS A 108 -29.50 17.85 5.15
CA HIS A 108 -28.61 18.97 4.83
C HIS A 108 -28.12 18.92 3.38
N GLN A 109 -27.82 17.74 2.84
CA GLN A 109 -27.47 17.59 1.41
C GLN A 109 -28.66 17.98 0.53
N ALA A 110 -29.85 17.46 0.83
CA ALA A 110 -31.09 17.81 0.12
C ALA A 110 -31.41 19.30 0.17
N ARG A 111 -31.16 19.97 1.34
CA ARG A 111 -31.36 21.44 1.47
C ARG A 111 -30.46 22.24 0.55
N VAL A 112 -29.19 21.83 0.37
CA VAL A 112 -28.29 22.52 -0.57
C VAL A 112 -28.79 22.35 -2.01
N TYR A 113 -29.18 21.15 -2.41
CA TYR A 113 -29.72 20.91 -3.74
C TYR A 113 -31.05 21.68 -3.94
N ALA A 114 -31.92 21.70 -2.95
CA ALA A 114 -33.17 22.44 -2.99
C ALA A 114 -32.94 23.95 -3.10
N TYR A 115 -31.94 24.48 -2.39
CA TYR A 115 -31.55 25.90 -2.54
C TYR A 115 -31.14 26.20 -3.97
N ILE A 116 -30.25 25.42 -4.57
CA ILE A 116 -29.75 25.64 -5.93
C ILE A 116 -30.91 25.57 -6.92
N TYR A 117 -31.73 24.52 -6.83
CA TYR A 117 -32.85 24.30 -7.74
C TYR A 117 -33.94 25.37 -7.62
N SER A 118 -34.26 25.80 -6.38
CA SER A 118 -35.26 26.87 -6.17
C SER A 118 -34.76 28.23 -6.67
N GLN A 119 -33.46 28.51 -6.64
CA GLN A 119 -32.90 29.73 -7.26
C GLN A 119 -33.00 29.70 -8.79
N GLU A 120 -32.68 28.55 -9.40
CA GLU A 120 -32.71 28.40 -10.88
C GLU A 120 -34.12 28.46 -11.45
N HIS A 121 -35.12 27.97 -10.67
CA HIS A 121 -36.52 27.87 -11.13
C HIS A 121 -37.48 28.88 -10.49
N ASP A 122 -36.96 29.84 -9.72
CA ASP A 122 -37.73 30.90 -9.01
C ASP A 122 -38.86 30.34 -8.11
N LEU A 123 -38.59 29.23 -7.43
CA LEU A 123 -39.57 28.58 -6.54
C LEU A 123 -39.58 29.25 -5.16
N GLN A 124 -40.79 29.45 -4.59
CA GLN A 124 -40.96 30.02 -3.25
C GLN A 124 -40.94 28.92 -2.16
N GLU A 125 -41.29 27.71 -2.54
CA GLU A 125 -41.33 26.55 -1.64
C GLU A 125 -40.95 25.29 -2.38
N ILE A 126 -40.39 24.30 -1.68
CA ILE A 126 -39.98 23.02 -2.20
C ILE A 126 -40.02 21.99 -1.07
N ASN A 127 -40.32 20.76 -1.40
CA ASN A 127 -40.24 19.65 -0.45
C ASN A 127 -38.91 18.89 -0.60
N LEU A 128 -38.36 18.46 0.51
CA LEU A 128 -37.23 17.54 0.59
C LEU A 128 -37.78 16.16 0.93
N GLN A 129 -37.45 15.17 0.12
CA GLN A 129 -37.73 13.78 0.43
C GLN A 129 -36.44 13.03 0.71
N LEU A 130 -36.36 12.36 1.85
CA LEU A 130 -35.33 11.36 2.12
C LEU A 130 -35.92 10.00 1.83
N THR A 131 -35.40 9.34 0.80
CA THR A 131 -35.75 7.95 0.45
C THR A 131 -34.67 7.04 1.02
N TYR A 132 -34.97 6.42 2.13
CA TYR A 132 -34.07 5.50 2.81
C TYR A 132 -34.41 4.05 2.46
N PHE A 133 -33.46 3.36 1.85
CA PHE A 133 -33.59 1.93 1.52
C PHE A 133 -32.80 1.11 2.54
N GLN A 134 -33.51 0.38 3.37
CA GLN A 134 -32.92 -0.60 4.27
C GLN A 134 -32.63 -1.87 3.48
N THR A 135 -31.36 -2.22 3.37
CA THR A 135 -30.93 -3.32 2.50
C THR A 135 -31.23 -4.69 3.07
N ALA A 136 -31.20 -4.87 4.39
CA ALA A 136 -31.42 -6.16 5.05
C ALA A 136 -32.86 -6.74 4.87
N GLU A 137 -33.89 -5.88 4.94
CA GLU A 137 -35.30 -6.26 4.80
C GLU A 137 -35.92 -5.74 3.50
N GLU A 138 -35.14 -5.06 2.64
CA GLU A 138 -35.60 -4.37 1.43
C GLU A 138 -36.77 -3.39 1.68
N VAL A 139 -36.77 -2.73 2.84
CA VAL A 139 -37.81 -1.78 3.24
C VAL A 139 -37.44 -0.38 2.79
N ILE A 140 -38.40 0.33 2.22
CA ILE A 140 -38.25 1.73 1.83
C ILE A 140 -39.00 2.62 2.82
N THR A 141 -38.28 3.48 3.52
CA THR A 141 -38.85 4.52 4.38
C THR A 141 -38.69 5.87 3.70
N ARG A 142 -39.75 6.65 3.59
CA ARG A 142 -39.71 8.00 3.04
C ARG A 142 -40.11 9.01 4.12
N LYS A 143 -39.26 10.04 4.28
CA LYS A 143 -39.54 11.20 5.14
C LYS A 143 -39.54 12.44 4.28
N VAL A 144 -40.48 13.34 4.57
CA VAL A 144 -40.63 14.59 3.79
C VAL A 144 -40.58 15.78 4.76
N GLU A 145 -39.81 16.78 4.36
CA GLU A 145 -39.75 18.07 5.00
C GLU A 145 -40.17 19.16 4.00
N HIS A 146 -40.92 20.14 4.46
CA HIS A 146 -41.27 21.30 3.67
C HIS A 146 -40.30 22.44 3.97
N GLN A 147 -39.79 23.11 2.95
CA GLN A 147 -38.87 24.25 3.07
C GLN A 147 -39.30 25.42 2.22
N THR A 148 -39.20 26.61 2.80
CA THR A 148 -39.35 27.84 2.02
C THR A 148 -38.01 28.30 1.46
N ARG A 149 -38.05 29.10 0.41
CA ARG A 149 -36.86 29.71 -0.18
C ARG A 149 -36.02 30.49 0.84
N GLU A 150 -36.67 31.24 1.70
CA GLU A 150 -36.00 32.03 2.77
C GLU A 150 -35.24 31.13 3.75
N GLN A 151 -35.84 29.99 4.14
CA GLN A 151 -35.22 29.04 5.04
C GLN A 151 -33.98 28.40 4.35
N LEU A 152 -34.09 27.99 3.09
CA LEU A 152 -33.01 27.43 2.31
C LEU A 152 -31.86 28.42 2.08
N GLU A 153 -32.19 29.69 1.80
CA GLU A 153 -31.19 30.76 1.62
C GLU A 153 -30.45 31.05 2.94
N THR A 154 -31.16 31.11 4.04
CA THR A 154 -30.57 31.30 5.38
C THR A 154 -29.61 30.14 5.74
N PHE A 155 -30.06 28.91 5.49
CA PHE A 155 -29.26 27.72 5.71
C PHE A 155 -27.98 27.72 4.83
N PHE A 156 -28.11 27.96 3.53
CA PHE A 156 -26.99 27.93 2.60
C PHE A 156 -25.99 29.06 2.87
N LYS A 157 -26.46 30.26 3.18
CA LYS A 157 -25.58 31.38 3.57
C LYS A 157 -24.78 31.06 4.83
N LYS A 158 -25.43 30.49 5.85
CA LYS A 158 -24.73 30.09 7.06
C LYS A 158 -23.68 29.01 6.77
N LEU A 159 -24.04 27.96 6.04
CA LEU A 159 -23.14 26.87 5.69
C LEU A 159 -21.89 27.36 4.95
N THR A 160 -22.08 28.27 3.98
CA THR A 160 -20.94 28.80 3.20
C THR A 160 -20.12 29.82 3.99
N GLU A 161 -20.72 30.58 4.91
CA GLU A 161 -19.97 31.46 5.81
C GLU A 161 -19.14 30.66 6.82
N ASP A 162 -19.69 29.57 7.38
CA ASP A 162 -18.94 28.64 8.25
C ASP A 162 -17.77 27.98 7.52
N TYR A 163 -17.86 27.79 6.19
CA TYR A 163 -16.77 27.24 5.37
C TYR A 163 -15.73 28.29 4.94
N LYS A 164 -16.03 29.55 5.00
CA LYS A 164 -15.22 30.65 4.46
C LYS A 164 -13.80 30.69 5.00
N GLU A 165 -13.60 30.52 6.31
CA GLU A 165 -12.25 30.50 6.90
C GLU A 165 -11.38 29.41 6.31
N TRP A 166 -11.94 28.24 6.06
CA TRP A 166 -11.26 27.11 5.43
C TRP A 166 -10.93 27.37 3.96
N LEU A 167 -11.84 27.99 3.23
CA LEU A 167 -11.63 28.43 1.86
C LEU A 167 -10.45 29.42 1.78
N VAL A 168 -10.48 30.45 2.63
CA VAL A 168 -9.42 31.47 2.70
C VAL A 168 -8.08 30.84 3.06
N PHE A 169 -8.06 29.95 4.05
CA PHE A 169 -6.88 29.19 4.43
C PHE A 169 -6.30 28.40 3.25
N GLN A 170 -7.13 27.61 2.57
CA GLN A 170 -6.70 26.77 1.45
C GLN A 170 -6.15 27.59 0.27
N GLU A 171 -6.83 28.68 -0.11
CA GLU A 171 -6.38 29.51 -1.24
C GLU A 171 -5.11 30.32 -0.92
N ASN A 172 -4.97 30.78 0.32
CA ASN A 172 -3.75 31.43 0.79
C ASN A 172 -2.61 30.42 0.82
N TRP A 173 -2.86 29.23 1.36
CA TRP A 173 -1.87 28.14 1.36
C TRP A 173 -1.41 27.79 -0.05
N ARG A 174 -2.34 27.57 -0.99
CA ARG A 174 -2.02 27.30 -2.40
C ARG A 174 -1.14 28.40 -3.02
N THR A 175 -1.39 29.65 -2.67
CA THR A 175 -0.62 30.79 -3.18
C THR A 175 0.83 30.76 -2.64
N VAL A 176 1.00 30.56 -1.33
CA VAL A 176 2.32 30.46 -0.67
C VAL A 176 3.06 29.23 -1.19
N ARG A 177 2.40 28.07 -1.18
CA ARG A 177 2.96 26.81 -1.68
C ARG A 177 3.48 26.95 -3.10
N ASN A 178 2.63 27.39 -4.03
CA ASN A 178 2.99 27.43 -5.43
C ASN A 178 4.15 28.42 -5.67
N ALA A 179 4.17 29.58 -5.01
CA ALA A 179 5.26 30.53 -5.11
C ALA A 179 6.59 29.94 -4.61
N SER A 180 6.57 29.26 -3.45
CA SER A 180 7.75 28.60 -2.90
C SER A 180 8.26 27.47 -3.80
N LEU A 181 7.35 26.64 -4.32
CA LEU A 181 7.70 25.54 -5.20
C LEU A 181 8.22 25.99 -6.57
N MET A 182 7.72 27.07 -7.13
CA MET A 182 8.28 27.68 -8.35
C MET A 182 9.72 28.17 -8.13
N ALA A 183 10.03 28.70 -6.95
CA ALA A 183 11.37 29.17 -6.61
C ALA A 183 12.28 28.04 -6.09
N LEU A 184 11.75 26.87 -5.79
CA LEU A 184 12.46 25.77 -5.14
C LEU A 184 13.72 25.34 -5.90
N LYS A 185 14.83 25.22 -5.19
CA LYS A 185 16.10 24.72 -5.71
C LYS A 185 16.30 23.28 -5.27
N PHE A 186 17.14 22.56 -5.99
CA PHE A 186 17.57 21.23 -5.57
C PHE A 186 18.34 21.31 -4.23
N PRO A 187 18.07 20.43 -3.25
CA PRO A 187 18.57 20.58 -1.89
C PRO A 187 20.05 20.21 -1.69
N HIS A 188 20.76 19.91 -2.76
CA HIS A 188 22.20 19.63 -2.71
C HIS A 188 22.92 20.50 -3.74
N ASP A 189 24.18 20.81 -3.48
CA ASP A 189 25.00 21.69 -4.36
C ASP A 189 25.19 21.10 -5.75
N GLU A 190 25.31 19.77 -5.83
CA GLU A 190 25.49 19.05 -7.09
C GLU A 190 24.58 17.82 -7.20
N TYR A 191 24.18 17.52 -8.43
CA TYR A 191 23.49 16.27 -8.74
C TYR A 191 24.50 15.12 -8.82
N ARG A 192 24.14 13.99 -8.23
CA ARG A 192 24.86 12.73 -8.48
C ARG A 192 24.63 12.27 -9.92
N LYS A 193 25.52 11.42 -10.43
CA LYS A 193 25.38 10.80 -11.76
C LYS A 193 24.02 10.12 -11.89
N GLY A 194 23.26 10.43 -12.96
CA GLY A 194 21.93 9.91 -13.22
C GLY A 194 20.78 10.60 -12.44
N GLN A 195 21.07 11.38 -11.42
CA GLN A 195 20.06 12.01 -10.57
C GLN A 195 19.28 13.10 -11.30
N ARG A 196 20.00 13.94 -12.07
CA ARG A 196 19.35 14.98 -12.86
C ARG A 196 18.51 14.41 -13.98
N GLU A 197 18.99 13.36 -14.64
CA GLU A 197 18.28 12.64 -15.70
C GLU A 197 16.97 12.05 -15.18
N LEU A 198 16.98 11.44 -13.98
CA LEU A 198 15.78 10.95 -13.33
C LEU A 198 14.80 12.09 -13.03
N ALA A 199 15.27 13.19 -12.46
CA ALA A 199 14.42 14.32 -12.15
C ALA A 199 13.76 14.91 -13.42
N VAL A 200 14.52 15.01 -14.51
CA VAL A 200 13.98 15.45 -15.82
C VAL A 200 12.98 14.46 -16.40
N ALA A 201 13.26 13.15 -16.31
CA ALA A 201 12.33 12.11 -16.77
C ALA A 201 11.03 12.15 -15.99
N ALA A 202 11.11 12.24 -14.64
CA ALA A 202 9.95 12.34 -13.75
C ALA A 202 9.10 13.58 -14.08
N TYR A 203 9.72 14.75 -14.20
CA TYR A 203 9.02 15.98 -14.54
C TYR A 203 8.33 15.91 -15.92
N LYS A 204 9.02 15.41 -16.95
CA LYS A 204 8.43 15.23 -18.29
C LYS A 204 7.26 14.26 -18.26
N THR A 205 7.37 13.16 -17.51
CA THR A 205 6.30 12.17 -17.35
C THR A 205 5.04 12.79 -16.78
N ILE A 206 5.16 13.63 -15.75
CA ILE A 206 4.04 14.36 -15.15
C ILE A 206 3.38 15.28 -16.18
N ARG A 207 4.18 16.08 -16.89
CA ARG A 207 3.65 17.01 -17.90
C ARG A 207 2.97 16.31 -19.07
N THR A 208 3.43 15.11 -19.45
CA THR A 208 2.84 14.33 -20.55
C THR A 208 1.75 13.37 -20.10
N LYS A 209 1.36 13.37 -18.82
CA LYS A 209 0.32 12.54 -18.22
C LYS A 209 0.55 11.03 -18.49
N GLN A 210 1.77 10.57 -18.27
CA GLN A 210 2.18 9.20 -18.58
C GLN A 210 2.55 8.41 -17.32
N LYS A 211 2.83 7.12 -17.50
CA LYS A 211 3.43 6.23 -16.50
C LYS A 211 4.91 6.03 -16.83
N LEU A 212 5.78 6.00 -15.82
CA LEU A 212 7.22 5.80 -15.97
C LEU A 212 7.71 4.71 -15.02
N PHE A 213 8.45 3.75 -15.55
CA PHE A 213 9.14 2.71 -14.78
C PHE A 213 10.65 2.99 -14.80
N VAL A 214 11.27 3.06 -13.63
CA VAL A 214 12.68 3.42 -13.51
C VAL A 214 13.46 2.35 -12.75
N GLU A 215 14.46 1.76 -13.40
CA GLU A 215 15.53 1.03 -12.72
C GLU A 215 16.58 2.06 -12.27
N ALA A 216 16.63 2.35 -10.97
CA ALA A 216 17.54 3.31 -10.39
C ALA A 216 18.37 2.66 -9.29
N PRO A 217 19.67 2.39 -9.49
CA PRO A 217 20.53 1.77 -8.51
C PRO A 217 20.50 2.48 -7.14
N THR A 218 20.83 1.75 -6.08
CA THR A 218 20.97 2.32 -4.74
C THR A 218 21.96 3.49 -4.76
N GLY A 219 21.75 4.48 -3.89
CA GLY A 219 22.64 5.66 -3.82
C GLY A 219 22.41 6.73 -4.87
N THR A 220 21.54 6.52 -5.87
CA THR A 220 21.17 7.56 -6.84
C THR A 220 20.31 8.69 -6.25
N GLY A 221 19.84 8.56 -5.00
CA GLY A 221 18.94 9.54 -4.40
C GLY A 221 17.54 9.53 -5.06
N LYS A 222 16.99 8.36 -5.30
CA LYS A 222 15.67 8.16 -5.95
C LYS A 222 14.57 9.03 -5.38
N THR A 223 14.45 9.05 -4.06
CA THR A 223 13.39 9.76 -3.34
C THR A 223 13.40 11.24 -3.66
N ILE A 224 14.54 11.91 -3.49
CA ILE A 224 14.65 13.35 -3.77
C ILE A 224 14.51 13.65 -5.26
N SER A 225 15.00 12.75 -6.13
CA SER A 225 14.94 12.92 -7.59
C SER A 225 13.56 12.71 -8.19
N THR A 226 12.62 12.16 -7.41
CA THR A 226 11.21 12.02 -7.78
C THR A 226 10.33 13.05 -7.07
N LEU A 227 10.55 13.31 -5.78
CA LEU A 227 9.80 14.31 -5.02
C LEU A 227 10.07 15.75 -5.50
N PHE A 228 11.34 16.12 -5.70
CA PHE A 228 11.68 17.47 -6.14
C PHE A 228 10.99 17.87 -7.45
N PRO A 229 11.06 17.10 -8.56
CA PRO A 229 10.37 17.44 -9.80
C PRO A 229 8.85 17.36 -9.68
N ALA A 230 8.30 16.47 -8.84
CA ALA A 230 6.86 16.41 -8.59
C ALA A 230 6.36 17.67 -7.88
N LEU A 231 7.09 18.16 -6.87
CA LEU A 231 6.80 19.42 -6.20
C LEU A 231 6.92 20.61 -7.13
N LYS A 232 7.95 20.65 -8.00
CA LYS A 232 8.06 21.67 -9.06
C LYS A 232 6.83 21.69 -9.96
N ALA A 233 6.36 20.50 -10.38
CA ALA A 233 5.17 20.35 -11.19
C ALA A 233 3.92 20.87 -10.47
N VAL A 234 3.77 20.60 -9.16
CA VAL A 234 2.69 21.17 -8.34
C VAL A 234 2.77 22.69 -8.31
N GLY A 235 3.96 23.27 -8.10
CA GLY A 235 4.16 24.73 -8.16
C GLY A 235 3.74 25.36 -9.47
N GLU A 236 3.93 24.65 -10.57
CA GLU A 236 3.54 25.06 -11.94
C GLU A 236 2.09 24.67 -12.28
N LYS A 237 1.32 24.19 -11.32
CA LYS A 237 -0.10 23.76 -11.47
C LYS A 237 -0.30 22.55 -12.39
N GLU A 238 0.71 21.70 -12.49
CA GLU A 238 0.65 20.43 -13.20
C GLU A 238 0.17 19.26 -12.30
N GLY A 239 -0.28 19.55 -11.10
CA GLY A 239 -0.86 18.64 -10.11
C GLY A 239 -1.16 19.37 -8.82
N GLU A 240 -1.92 18.73 -7.93
CA GLU A 240 -2.29 19.29 -6.62
C GLU A 240 -1.78 18.45 -5.45
N LYS A 241 -1.78 17.12 -5.60
CA LYS A 241 -1.39 16.19 -4.53
C LYS A 241 -0.40 15.14 -5.02
N ILE A 242 0.54 14.83 -4.17
CA ILE A 242 1.52 13.79 -4.38
C ILE A 242 1.25 12.66 -3.39
N PHE A 243 1.09 11.44 -3.88
CA PHE A 243 1.04 10.24 -3.07
C PHE A 243 2.37 9.51 -3.22
N TYR A 244 3.18 9.55 -2.15
CA TYR A 244 4.44 8.82 -2.07
C TYR A 244 4.19 7.51 -1.34
N LEU A 245 4.21 6.40 -2.08
CA LEU A 245 3.81 5.09 -1.57
C LEU A 245 4.97 4.12 -1.52
N THR A 246 5.09 3.38 -0.42
CA THR A 246 6.17 2.42 -0.20
C THR A 246 5.76 1.29 0.73
N ALA A 247 6.44 0.13 0.65
CA ALA A 247 6.09 -1.05 1.43
C ALA A 247 6.57 -1.02 2.89
N LYS A 248 7.57 -0.18 3.23
CA LYS A 248 8.32 -0.33 4.49
C LYS A 248 8.40 0.99 5.28
N THR A 249 8.38 0.86 6.61
CA THR A 249 8.53 1.99 7.53
C THR A 249 9.84 2.77 7.30
N ILE A 250 10.97 2.07 7.10
CA ILE A 250 12.28 2.71 6.85
C ILE A 250 12.26 3.59 5.59
N THR A 251 11.60 3.16 4.52
CA THR A 251 11.50 3.96 3.29
C THR A 251 10.57 5.15 3.43
N ARG A 252 9.59 5.10 4.35
CA ARG A 252 8.78 6.27 4.73
C ARG A 252 9.64 7.32 5.42
N GLN A 253 10.53 6.92 6.35
CA GLN A 253 11.48 7.83 6.99
C GLN A 253 12.35 8.54 5.96
N VAL A 254 12.85 7.83 4.96
CA VAL A 254 13.65 8.43 3.86
C VAL A 254 12.85 9.50 3.10
N ALA A 255 11.54 9.29 2.93
CA ALA A 255 10.67 10.30 2.31
C ALA A 255 10.47 11.52 3.24
N GLU A 256 10.30 11.31 4.55
CA GLU A 256 10.22 12.39 5.54
C GLU A 256 11.51 13.21 5.58
N ASP A 257 12.67 12.55 5.58
CA ASP A 257 13.98 13.20 5.53
C ASP A 257 14.16 14.03 4.24
N ALA A 258 13.67 13.51 3.11
CA ALA A 258 13.68 14.23 1.86
C ALA A 258 12.77 15.48 1.90
N MET A 259 11.59 15.37 2.55
CA MET A 259 10.70 16.52 2.76
C MET A 259 11.35 17.57 3.66
N THR A 260 12.06 17.15 4.72
CA THR A 260 12.82 18.04 5.59
C THR A 260 13.90 18.79 4.80
N ALA A 261 14.70 18.09 4.00
CA ALA A 261 15.73 18.69 3.16
C ALA A 261 15.17 19.70 2.14
N LEU A 262 13.97 19.42 1.58
CA LEU A 262 13.29 20.35 0.67
C LEU A 262 12.74 21.58 1.40
N LYS A 263 12.21 21.42 2.60
CA LYS A 263 11.76 22.50 3.47
C LYS A 263 12.93 23.44 3.81
N ASP A 264 14.10 22.89 4.12
CA ASP A 264 15.30 23.69 4.44
C ASP A 264 15.77 24.54 3.25
N THR A 265 15.39 24.18 2.03
CA THR A 265 15.63 24.99 0.81
C THR A 265 14.47 25.93 0.45
N GLY A 266 13.48 26.06 1.33
CA GLY A 266 12.38 27.01 1.22
C GLY A 266 11.09 26.45 0.63
N ALA A 267 10.90 25.12 0.57
CA ALA A 267 9.63 24.55 0.18
C ALA A 267 8.58 24.73 1.29
N GLU A 268 7.51 25.45 1.00
CA GLU A 268 6.33 25.53 1.84
C GLU A 268 5.31 24.47 1.37
N VAL A 269 5.33 23.32 2.04
CA VAL A 269 4.54 22.14 1.65
C VAL A 269 4.01 21.47 2.90
N LYS A 270 2.73 21.12 2.92
CA LYS A 270 2.15 20.27 3.94
C LYS A 270 2.28 18.80 3.57
N SER A 271 2.96 18.03 4.39
CA SER A 271 3.06 16.58 4.21
C SER A 271 2.50 15.84 5.42
N VAL A 272 1.89 14.68 5.19
CA VAL A 272 1.43 13.77 6.23
C VAL A 272 1.94 12.35 5.97
N THR A 273 2.41 11.70 7.03
CA THR A 273 2.76 10.27 7.00
C THR A 273 1.63 9.44 7.63
N LEU A 274 0.99 8.63 6.82
CA LEU A 274 -0.06 7.73 7.28
C LEU A 274 0.54 6.48 7.94
N THR A 275 0.10 6.21 9.16
CA THR A 275 0.50 5.03 9.94
C THR A 275 -0.68 4.09 10.07
N ALA A 276 -0.43 2.79 9.97
CA ALA A 276 -1.47 1.78 10.11
C ALA A 276 -2.13 1.86 11.51
N LYS A 277 -3.43 1.54 11.54
CA LYS A 277 -4.27 1.74 12.70
C LYS A 277 -3.79 1.00 13.96
N ASP A 278 -3.36 -0.23 13.79
CA ASP A 278 -2.78 -1.08 14.84
C ASP A 278 -1.52 -0.50 15.47
N LYS A 279 -0.76 0.30 14.70
CA LYS A 279 0.51 0.90 15.14
C LYS A 279 0.35 2.28 15.78
N ILE A 280 -0.73 3.01 15.48
CA ILE A 280 -0.94 4.38 15.97
C ILE A 280 -2.06 4.47 17.02
N CYS A 281 -2.85 3.42 17.20
CA CYS A 281 -3.91 3.39 18.19
C CYS A 281 -3.34 3.56 19.61
N PHE A 282 -4.00 4.36 20.43
CA PHE A 282 -3.61 4.58 21.84
C PHE A 282 -4.12 3.49 22.78
N LEU A 283 -4.98 2.61 22.31
CA LEU A 283 -5.52 1.49 23.07
C LEU A 283 -4.75 0.22 22.72
N ASP A 284 -4.55 -0.64 23.69
CA ASP A 284 -3.89 -1.96 23.50
C ASP A 284 -4.69 -2.83 22.51
N GLU A 285 -6.02 -2.73 22.56
CA GLU A 285 -6.91 -3.38 21.60
C GLU A 285 -7.67 -2.33 20.78
N THR A 286 -7.74 -2.52 19.46
CA THR A 286 -8.37 -1.58 18.53
C THR A 286 -9.90 -1.64 18.60
N THR A 287 -10.49 -1.12 19.66
CA THR A 287 -11.95 -1.02 19.84
C THR A 287 -12.45 0.36 19.39
N CYS A 288 -13.06 0.44 18.21
CA CYS A 288 -13.46 1.71 17.61
C CYS A 288 -14.97 1.94 17.75
N ASN A 289 -15.41 2.19 18.95
CA ASN A 289 -16.78 2.57 19.30
C ASN A 289 -16.80 3.61 20.43
N PRO A 290 -17.88 4.42 20.56
CA PRO A 290 -17.91 5.51 21.53
C PRO A 290 -17.95 5.05 22.99
N ASP A 291 -18.32 3.82 23.26
CA ASP A 291 -18.51 3.30 24.62
C ASP A 291 -17.16 2.90 25.24
N GLN A 292 -16.24 2.40 24.42
CA GLN A 292 -14.95 1.86 24.84
C GLN A 292 -13.76 2.75 24.50
N CYS A 293 -13.90 3.64 23.51
CA CYS A 293 -12.81 4.49 23.06
C CYS A 293 -13.12 5.99 23.26
N PRO A 294 -12.45 6.68 24.19
CA PRO A 294 -12.69 8.11 24.43
C PRO A 294 -12.32 8.97 23.21
N TYR A 295 -11.39 8.52 22.38
CA TYR A 295 -10.96 9.20 21.16
C TYR A 295 -11.96 9.04 20.00
N ALA A 296 -12.79 7.99 20.03
CA ALA A 296 -13.87 7.77 19.08
C ALA A 296 -15.15 8.52 19.49
N ASN A 297 -15.41 8.62 20.81
CA ASN A 297 -16.58 9.31 21.36
C ASN A 297 -16.54 10.80 21.02
N GLY A 298 -17.56 11.29 20.33
CA GLY A 298 -17.69 12.68 19.91
C GLY A 298 -16.55 13.18 18.99
N TYR A 299 -15.91 12.31 18.25
CA TYR A 299 -14.82 12.64 17.33
C TYR A 299 -15.20 13.77 16.36
N TYR A 300 -16.35 13.62 15.68
CA TYR A 300 -16.80 14.59 14.68
C TYR A 300 -17.22 15.94 15.27
N ASN A 301 -17.41 16.03 16.57
CA ASN A 301 -17.68 17.30 17.24
C ASN A 301 -16.41 18.13 17.47
N ARG A 302 -15.23 17.49 17.47
CA ARG A 302 -13.95 18.12 17.82
C ARG A 302 -12.96 18.19 16.66
N ILE A 303 -13.18 17.40 15.59
CA ILE A 303 -12.20 17.26 14.53
C ILE A 303 -11.83 18.58 13.85
N ASN A 304 -12.81 19.47 13.57
CA ASN A 304 -12.54 20.72 12.87
C ASN A 304 -11.65 21.66 13.68
N GLU A 305 -11.82 21.73 15.00
CA GLU A 305 -10.93 22.48 15.89
C GLU A 305 -9.52 21.89 15.90
N GLY A 306 -9.40 20.55 16.01
CA GLY A 306 -8.11 19.86 15.97
C GLY A 306 -7.38 20.01 14.64
N LEU A 307 -8.11 19.94 13.52
CA LEU A 307 -7.55 20.18 12.19
C LEU A 307 -7.06 21.62 12.03
N TRP A 308 -7.86 22.58 12.46
CA TRP A 308 -7.49 24.00 12.37
C TRP A 308 -6.22 24.31 13.15
N ASP A 309 -6.13 23.81 14.37
CA ASP A 309 -4.95 23.96 15.22
C ASP A 309 -3.72 23.31 14.57
N LEU A 310 -3.83 22.04 14.12
CA LEU A 310 -2.75 21.30 13.48
C LEU A 310 -2.25 21.98 12.20
N LEU A 311 -3.16 22.36 11.31
CA LEU A 311 -2.82 22.93 10.00
C LEU A 311 -2.20 24.34 10.09
N ASN A 312 -2.50 25.11 11.13
CA ASN A 312 -1.92 26.44 11.32
C ASN A 312 -0.52 26.41 11.95
N HIS A 313 -0.13 25.31 12.59
CA HIS A 313 1.16 25.23 13.30
C HIS A 313 2.15 24.26 12.65
N GLU A 314 1.67 23.27 11.88
CA GLU A 314 2.53 22.22 11.35
C GLU A 314 2.47 22.11 9.81
N ASN A 315 3.64 21.89 9.23
CA ASN A 315 3.78 21.64 7.79
C ASN A 315 4.26 20.21 7.50
N GLN A 316 5.01 19.59 8.39
CA GLN A 316 5.45 18.21 8.28
C GLN A 316 4.79 17.38 9.38
N ILE A 317 3.73 16.68 9.03
CA ILE A 317 2.84 15.99 9.95
C ILE A 317 3.25 14.51 10.02
N THR A 318 4.23 14.23 10.88
CA THR A 318 4.72 12.87 11.16
C THR A 318 3.78 12.14 12.13
N ARG A 319 4.09 10.88 12.42
CA ARG A 319 3.36 10.09 13.42
C ARG A 319 3.32 10.79 14.78
N GLU A 320 4.47 11.29 15.24
CA GLU A 320 4.60 11.95 16.55
C GLU A 320 3.78 13.23 16.63
N VAL A 321 3.72 13.99 15.54
CA VAL A 321 2.88 15.18 15.43
C VAL A 321 1.40 14.80 15.52
N ILE A 322 0.97 13.78 14.77
CA ILE A 322 -0.41 13.28 14.84
C ILE A 322 -0.76 12.84 16.26
N GLU A 323 0.10 12.06 16.93
CA GLU A 323 -0.13 11.60 18.29
C GLU A 323 -0.25 12.75 19.28
N THR A 324 0.57 13.79 19.11
CA THR A 324 0.55 15.00 19.96
C THR A 324 -0.78 15.74 19.87
N TYR A 325 -1.22 16.05 18.65
CA TYR A 325 -2.49 16.78 18.43
C TYR A 325 -3.73 15.90 18.73
N ALA A 326 -3.64 14.60 18.47
CA ALA A 326 -4.68 13.65 18.80
C ALA A 326 -4.92 13.60 20.33
N ARG A 327 -3.86 13.62 21.15
CA ARG A 327 -3.98 13.70 22.60
C ARG A 327 -4.52 15.06 23.04
N LYS A 328 -4.01 16.17 22.47
CA LYS A 328 -4.42 17.55 22.81
C LYS A 328 -5.92 17.75 22.64
N HIS A 329 -6.49 17.26 21.54
CA HIS A 329 -7.90 17.44 21.17
C HIS A 329 -8.78 16.21 21.43
N THR A 330 -8.26 15.17 22.08
CA THR A 330 -8.97 13.91 22.33
C THR A 330 -9.56 13.32 21.05
N LEU A 331 -8.74 13.15 20.01
CA LEU A 331 -9.10 12.63 18.70
C LEU A 331 -8.48 11.26 18.46
N CYS A 332 -9.13 10.40 17.65
CA CYS A 332 -8.51 9.18 17.17
C CYS A 332 -7.32 9.53 16.27
N PRO A 333 -6.07 9.11 16.60
CA PRO A 333 -4.90 9.50 15.81
C PRO A 333 -4.95 8.95 14.38
N PHE A 334 -5.52 7.77 14.19
CA PHE A 334 -5.68 7.20 12.84
C PHE A 334 -6.63 8.03 11.98
N GLU A 335 -7.84 8.31 12.45
CA GLU A 335 -8.81 9.10 11.70
C GLU A 335 -8.35 10.56 11.51
N LEU A 336 -7.67 11.16 12.52
CA LEU A 336 -7.05 12.49 12.38
C LEU A 336 -6.03 12.50 11.22
N SER A 337 -5.18 11.46 11.11
CA SER A 337 -4.21 11.36 10.01
C SER A 337 -4.89 11.28 8.64
N LEU A 338 -6.03 10.59 8.57
CA LEU A 338 -6.82 10.51 7.36
C LEU A 338 -7.53 11.84 7.04
N ASP A 339 -8.09 12.52 8.03
CA ASP A 339 -8.81 13.78 7.81
C ASP A 339 -7.87 14.92 7.45
N VAL A 340 -6.70 15.03 8.08
CA VAL A 340 -5.70 16.03 7.73
C VAL A 340 -5.11 15.80 6.34
N SER A 341 -5.07 14.55 5.84
CA SER A 341 -4.54 14.24 4.51
C SER A 341 -5.26 14.97 3.37
N ILE A 342 -6.53 15.33 3.57
CA ILE A 342 -7.31 16.11 2.60
C ILE A 342 -6.67 17.49 2.36
N TRP A 343 -6.06 18.05 3.40
CA TRP A 343 -5.45 19.39 3.43
C TRP A 343 -3.95 19.37 3.07
N CYS A 344 -3.33 18.19 3.03
CA CYS A 344 -1.90 18.06 2.73
C CYS A 344 -1.64 17.97 1.23
N ASP A 345 -0.46 18.45 0.82
CA ASP A 345 0.04 18.43 -0.55
C ASP A 345 0.75 17.11 -0.87
N VAL A 346 1.41 16.51 0.13
CA VAL A 346 2.13 15.23 0.02
C VAL A 346 1.59 14.24 1.05
N ILE A 347 1.20 13.08 0.60
CA ILE A 347 0.71 11.97 1.43
C ILE A 347 1.71 10.83 1.30
N ILE A 348 2.41 10.51 2.40
CA ILE A 348 3.37 9.42 2.49
C ILE A 348 2.66 8.23 3.15
N GLY A 349 2.70 7.05 2.54
CA GLY A 349 1.99 5.90 3.07
C GLY A 349 2.38 4.56 2.49
N ASP A 350 1.62 3.54 2.87
CA ASP A 350 1.75 2.18 2.34
C ASP A 350 1.05 2.03 0.98
N TYR A 351 1.48 1.06 0.18
CA TYR A 351 0.83 0.70 -1.09
C TYR A 351 -0.66 0.42 -0.95
N ASN A 352 -1.09 -0.13 0.20
CA ASN A 352 -2.47 -0.47 0.47
C ASN A 352 -3.40 0.73 0.28
N TYR A 353 -2.93 1.93 0.57
CA TYR A 353 -3.73 3.16 0.45
C TYR A 353 -4.14 3.52 -0.98
N LEU A 354 -3.51 2.93 -1.99
CA LEU A 354 -3.91 3.07 -3.40
C LEU A 354 -4.41 1.76 -4.01
N PHE A 355 -3.75 0.64 -3.70
CA PHE A 355 -3.90 -0.60 -4.45
C PHE A 355 -4.79 -1.65 -3.79
N ASP A 356 -4.96 -1.63 -2.46
CA ASP A 356 -5.76 -2.65 -1.77
C ASP A 356 -7.26 -2.39 -1.95
N PRO A 357 -8.04 -3.35 -2.48
CA PRO A 357 -9.46 -3.15 -2.77
C PRO A 357 -10.33 -2.92 -1.53
N THR A 358 -9.82 -3.19 -0.33
CA THR A 358 -10.56 -3.07 0.93
C THR A 358 -10.20 -1.85 1.75
N VAL A 359 -8.93 -1.40 1.69
CA VAL A 359 -8.41 -0.33 2.55
C VAL A 359 -7.91 0.91 1.80
N TYR A 360 -8.03 0.96 0.46
CA TYR A 360 -7.63 2.15 -0.30
C TYR A 360 -8.33 3.42 0.20
N LEU A 361 -7.69 4.55 0.02
CA LEU A 361 -8.21 5.85 0.47
C LEU A 361 -9.42 6.29 -0.36
N ARG A 362 -10.62 5.80 -0.02
CA ARG A 362 -11.87 6.08 -0.73
C ARG A 362 -12.10 7.57 -0.90
N ARG A 363 -11.77 8.38 0.11
CA ARG A 363 -11.90 9.85 0.08
C ARG A 363 -11.17 10.52 -1.08
N PHE A 364 -10.20 9.82 -1.73
CA PHE A 364 -9.46 10.30 -2.89
C PHE A 364 -9.74 9.48 -4.16
N PHE A 365 -10.09 8.21 -4.03
CA PHE A 365 -10.07 7.26 -5.13
C PHE A 365 -11.40 6.54 -5.39
N GLU A 366 -12.49 6.93 -4.70
CA GLU A 366 -13.83 6.34 -4.91
C GLU A 366 -14.45 6.82 -6.22
N ASP A 367 -14.26 8.09 -6.54
CA ASP A 367 -14.77 8.73 -7.76
C ASP A 367 -13.87 8.47 -8.98
N GLU A 368 -14.26 9.02 -10.13
CA GLU A 368 -13.54 8.95 -11.39
C GLU A 368 -12.12 9.53 -11.27
N LYS A 369 -11.29 9.28 -12.32
CA LYS A 369 -9.93 9.78 -12.47
C LYS A 369 -9.79 11.25 -12.05
N ASN A 370 -8.84 11.52 -11.15
CA ASN A 370 -8.46 12.87 -10.77
C ASN A 370 -7.13 13.27 -11.42
N GLU A 371 -7.17 14.19 -12.39
CA GLU A 371 -6.00 14.68 -13.13
C GLU A 371 -5.03 15.54 -12.28
N ASP A 372 -5.33 15.76 -11.02
CA ASP A 372 -4.48 16.52 -10.09
C ASP A 372 -3.61 15.66 -9.19
N TYR A 373 -3.76 14.31 -9.24
CA TYR A 373 -3.00 13.38 -8.39
C TYR A 373 -1.77 12.83 -9.10
N LEU A 374 -0.64 12.84 -8.38
CA LEU A 374 0.64 12.32 -8.83
C LEU A 374 1.06 11.15 -7.93
N PHE A 375 1.36 10.01 -8.52
CA PHE A 375 1.78 8.81 -7.79
C PHE A 375 3.28 8.56 -7.91
N LEU A 376 3.98 8.48 -6.79
CA LEU A 376 5.38 8.11 -6.67
C LEU A 376 5.46 6.81 -5.88
N ILE A 377 5.83 5.71 -6.54
CA ILE A 377 5.82 4.36 -5.97
C ILE A 377 7.26 3.89 -5.79
N ASP A 378 7.74 3.95 -4.55
CA ASP A 378 9.11 3.58 -4.19
C ASP A 378 9.23 2.08 -3.89
N GLU A 379 10.39 1.51 -4.19
CA GLU A 379 10.69 0.06 -4.08
C GLU A 379 9.59 -0.81 -4.67
N ALA A 380 9.05 -0.38 -5.81
CA ALA A 380 7.87 -0.94 -6.44
C ALA A 380 8.00 -2.41 -6.87
N HIS A 381 9.23 -2.99 -6.85
CA HIS A 381 9.44 -4.43 -7.02
C HIS A 381 8.68 -5.27 -5.98
N ASN A 382 8.46 -4.73 -4.77
CA ASN A 382 7.70 -5.41 -3.72
C ASN A 382 6.20 -5.50 -4.05
N LEU A 383 5.69 -4.60 -4.90
CA LEU A 383 4.28 -4.55 -5.24
C LEU A 383 3.82 -5.80 -6.02
N VAL A 384 4.72 -6.50 -6.72
CA VAL A 384 4.39 -7.72 -7.49
C VAL A 384 3.76 -8.79 -6.61
N ASN A 385 4.43 -9.16 -5.51
CA ASN A 385 3.89 -10.16 -4.59
C ASN A 385 2.79 -9.58 -3.71
N ARG A 386 2.97 -8.34 -3.23
CA ARG A 386 2.02 -7.66 -2.39
C ARG A 386 0.64 -7.50 -3.05
N SER A 387 0.60 -7.21 -4.34
CA SER A 387 -0.67 -7.10 -5.06
C SER A 387 -1.37 -8.45 -5.24
N ARG A 388 -0.64 -9.54 -5.46
CA ARG A 388 -1.25 -10.88 -5.44
C ARG A 388 -1.91 -11.18 -4.10
N GLU A 389 -1.26 -10.84 -2.98
CA GLU A 389 -1.82 -10.98 -1.64
C GLU A 389 -3.07 -10.12 -1.45
N MET A 390 -3.04 -8.83 -1.88
CA MET A 390 -4.17 -7.89 -1.77
C MET A 390 -5.42 -8.37 -2.51
N TYR A 391 -5.21 -9.01 -3.67
CA TYR A 391 -6.31 -9.50 -4.52
C TYR A 391 -6.58 -11.00 -4.36
N SER A 392 -6.00 -11.67 -3.36
CA SER A 392 -6.28 -13.07 -3.02
C SER A 392 -6.88 -13.17 -1.63
N ALA A 393 -7.78 -14.12 -1.44
CA ALA A 393 -8.36 -14.37 -0.12
C ALA A 393 -8.71 -15.84 0.08
N GLU A 394 -8.74 -16.27 1.34
CA GLU A 394 -9.01 -17.65 1.69
C GLU A 394 -10.08 -17.79 2.78
N LEU A 395 -10.79 -18.90 2.75
CA LEU A 395 -11.66 -19.34 3.84
C LEU A 395 -11.18 -20.71 4.36
N SER A 396 -11.11 -20.83 5.69
CA SER A 396 -10.74 -22.04 6.41
C SER A 396 -11.97 -22.67 7.07
N TYR A 397 -12.12 -23.97 6.91
CA TYR A 397 -13.12 -24.76 7.60
C TYR A 397 -12.97 -24.68 9.11
N GLU A 398 -11.74 -24.85 9.61
CA GLU A 398 -11.46 -24.87 11.03
C GLU A 398 -11.70 -23.51 11.69
N LYS A 399 -11.29 -22.41 11.03
CA LYS A 399 -11.60 -21.06 11.50
C LYS A 399 -13.12 -20.83 11.54
N THR A 400 -13.84 -21.24 10.50
CA THR A 400 -15.30 -21.14 10.42
C THR A 400 -15.98 -21.92 11.55
N LYS A 401 -15.50 -23.13 11.82
CA LYS A 401 -16.01 -23.99 12.90
C LYS A 401 -15.76 -23.39 14.28
N ARG A 402 -14.54 -22.91 14.56
CA ARG A 402 -14.19 -22.28 15.84
C ARG A 402 -15.02 -21.02 16.08
N SER A 403 -15.20 -20.18 15.08
CA SER A 403 -16.03 -18.98 15.19
C SER A 403 -17.49 -19.32 15.50
N LYS A 404 -18.02 -20.38 14.88
CA LYS A 404 -19.35 -20.91 15.23
C LYS A 404 -19.41 -21.41 16.69
N GLU A 405 -18.39 -22.14 17.15
CA GLU A 405 -18.33 -22.71 18.50
C GLU A 405 -18.23 -21.63 19.59
N ALA A 406 -17.66 -20.47 19.28
CA ALA A 406 -17.60 -19.31 20.17
C ALA A 406 -18.96 -18.65 20.42
N ILE A 407 -19.96 -18.94 19.60
CA ILE A 407 -21.30 -18.34 19.68
C ILE A 407 -22.20 -19.22 20.55
N PRO A 408 -22.95 -18.68 21.53
CA PRO A 408 -23.91 -19.43 22.32
C PRO A 408 -24.98 -20.12 21.47
N LYS A 409 -25.36 -21.34 21.88
CA LYS A 409 -26.31 -22.20 21.13
C LYS A 409 -27.70 -21.63 20.98
N GLU A 410 -28.10 -20.65 21.79
CA GLU A 410 -29.39 -19.96 21.70
C GLU A 410 -29.53 -19.17 20.40
N PHE A 411 -28.44 -18.71 19.77
CA PHE A 411 -28.46 -17.99 18.50
C PHE A 411 -28.65 -18.92 17.31
N LYS A 412 -29.77 -19.67 17.30
CA LYS A 412 -30.07 -20.71 16.32
C LYS A 412 -30.05 -20.25 14.86
N LYS A 413 -30.46 -19.02 14.59
CA LYS A 413 -30.45 -18.47 13.22
C LYS A 413 -29.03 -18.32 12.69
N LEU A 414 -28.11 -17.78 13.51
CA LEU A 414 -26.70 -17.61 13.17
C LEU A 414 -26.02 -18.98 13.03
N HIS A 415 -26.20 -19.88 13.96
CA HIS A 415 -25.72 -21.27 13.88
C HIS A 415 -26.17 -21.99 12.61
N ARG A 416 -27.40 -21.76 12.14
CA ARG A 416 -27.91 -22.36 10.90
C ARG A 416 -27.14 -21.84 9.67
N ARG A 417 -26.74 -20.57 9.65
CA ARG A 417 -25.94 -20.01 8.54
C ARG A 417 -24.52 -20.55 8.55
N PHE A 418 -23.88 -20.63 9.71
CA PHE A 418 -22.59 -21.30 9.85
C PHE A 418 -22.65 -22.76 9.38
N ASN A 419 -23.67 -23.51 9.78
CA ASN A 419 -23.84 -24.89 9.34
C ASN A 419 -24.01 -25.00 7.83
N LYS A 420 -24.65 -24.01 7.18
CA LYS A 420 -24.77 -24.00 5.74
C LYS A 420 -23.41 -23.83 5.06
N LEU A 421 -22.60 -22.89 5.52
CA LEU A 421 -21.25 -22.70 4.98
C LEU A 421 -20.36 -23.92 5.24
N LEU A 422 -20.38 -24.49 6.45
CA LEU A 422 -19.64 -25.72 6.79
C LEU A 422 -20.07 -26.91 5.92
N LYS A 423 -21.34 -27.01 5.55
CA LYS A 423 -21.83 -28.07 4.65
C LYS A 423 -21.24 -27.95 3.24
N GLU A 424 -21.04 -26.72 2.73
CA GLU A 424 -20.36 -26.54 1.44
C GLU A 424 -18.88 -27.02 1.51
N PHE A 425 -18.20 -26.74 2.61
CA PHE A 425 -16.87 -27.30 2.84
C PHE A 425 -16.87 -28.83 2.96
N ASP A 426 -17.86 -29.40 3.67
CA ASP A 426 -17.98 -30.85 3.80
C ASP A 426 -18.23 -31.51 2.44
N SER A 427 -19.01 -30.88 1.55
CA SER A 427 -19.20 -31.38 0.18
C SER A 427 -17.88 -31.41 -0.62
N ILE A 428 -17.05 -30.36 -0.50
CA ILE A 428 -15.72 -30.32 -1.13
C ILE A 428 -14.82 -31.41 -0.52
N ARG A 429 -14.88 -31.60 0.80
CA ARG A 429 -14.09 -32.63 1.49
C ARG A 429 -14.48 -34.06 1.06
N GLU A 430 -15.77 -34.33 0.78
CA GLU A 430 -16.23 -35.60 0.26
C GLU A 430 -15.68 -35.87 -1.14
N ILE A 431 -15.74 -34.88 -2.04
CA ILE A 431 -15.13 -34.96 -3.38
C ILE A 431 -13.63 -35.24 -3.26
N ALA A 432 -12.93 -34.52 -2.37
CA ALA A 432 -11.49 -34.71 -2.15
C ALA A 432 -11.16 -36.14 -1.66
N LYS A 433 -12.06 -36.79 -0.90
CA LYS A 433 -11.89 -38.18 -0.45
C LYS A 433 -12.16 -39.16 -1.57
N GLU A 434 -13.21 -38.95 -2.37
CA GLU A 434 -13.60 -39.83 -3.48
C GLU A 434 -12.54 -39.83 -4.57
N ASP A 435 -12.01 -38.67 -4.93
CA ASP A 435 -11.00 -38.46 -5.98
C ASP A 435 -9.57 -38.59 -5.47
N HIS A 436 -9.35 -38.85 -4.17
CA HIS A 436 -8.04 -39.09 -3.55
C HIS A 436 -7.00 -37.97 -3.71
N TRP A 437 -7.42 -36.69 -3.54
CA TRP A 437 -6.49 -35.56 -3.59
C TRP A 437 -6.45 -34.80 -2.25
N ASP A 438 -5.27 -34.21 -1.99
CA ASP A 438 -5.06 -33.28 -0.88
C ASP A 438 -4.90 -31.83 -1.36
N TYR A 439 -4.66 -31.64 -2.66
CA TYR A 439 -4.65 -30.35 -3.33
C TYR A 439 -5.38 -30.43 -4.67
N HIS A 440 -6.19 -29.41 -4.92
CA HIS A 440 -6.90 -29.25 -6.18
C HIS A 440 -6.96 -27.78 -6.60
N HIS A 441 -7.00 -27.50 -7.88
CA HIS A 441 -7.22 -26.15 -8.40
C HIS A 441 -8.15 -26.16 -9.61
N GLN A 442 -8.84 -25.04 -9.82
CA GLN A 442 -9.80 -24.89 -10.92
C GLN A 442 -9.91 -23.42 -11.33
N LYS A 443 -10.25 -23.19 -12.63
CA LYS A 443 -10.49 -21.84 -13.19
C LYS A 443 -11.91 -21.30 -12.88
N ALA A 444 -12.69 -21.94 -12.06
CA ALA A 444 -14.03 -21.49 -11.65
C ALA A 444 -14.02 -20.97 -10.22
N PRO A 445 -14.77 -19.90 -9.91
CA PRO A 445 -14.87 -19.38 -8.55
C PRO A 445 -15.57 -20.37 -7.60
N ALA A 446 -15.41 -20.17 -6.30
CA ALA A 446 -16.04 -20.98 -5.26
C ALA A 446 -17.52 -20.57 -5.02
N GLU A 447 -18.35 -20.58 -6.05
CA GLU A 447 -19.70 -19.98 -6.05
C GLU A 447 -20.59 -20.41 -4.88
N SER A 448 -20.58 -21.70 -4.51
CA SER A 448 -21.40 -22.21 -3.42
C SER A 448 -20.97 -21.66 -2.06
N LEU A 449 -19.64 -21.59 -1.81
CA LEU A 449 -19.06 -20.97 -0.62
C LEU A 449 -19.33 -19.47 -0.58
N VAL A 450 -19.13 -18.77 -1.70
CA VAL A 450 -19.41 -17.33 -1.83
C VAL A 450 -20.86 -17.03 -1.47
N LYS A 451 -21.82 -17.77 -2.06
CA LYS A 451 -23.25 -17.61 -1.77
C LYS A 451 -23.60 -17.89 -0.31
N ALA A 452 -23.04 -18.94 0.27
CA ALA A 452 -23.26 -19.26 1.67
C ALA A 452 -22.57 -18.23 2.59
N GLY A 453 -21.41 -17.73 2.18
CA GLY A 453 -20.66 -16.69 2.85
C GLY A 453 -21.40 -15.37 2.94
N TYR A 454 -21.98 -14.87 1.85
CA TYR A 454 -22.84 -13.68 1.85
C TYR A 454 -24.00 -13.82 2.85
N GLN A 455 -24.68 -14.98 2.86
CA GLN A 455 -25.80 -15.20 3.77
C GLN A 455 -25.35 -15.29 5.24
N LEU A 456 -24.12 -15.73 5.48
CA LEU A 456 -23.53 -15.76 6.82
C LEU A 456 -23.09 -14.36 7.25
N SER A 457 -22.41 -13.62 6.37
CA SER A 457 -21.93 -12.27 6.69
C SER A 457 -23.05 -11.35 7.11
N GLU A 458 -24.19 -11.38 6.41
CA GLU A 458 -25.40 -10.64 6.80
C GLU A 458 -25.85 -10.99 8.23
N LYS A 459 -25.90 -12.29 8.56
CA LYS A 459 -26.33 -12.72 9.91
C LYS A 459 -25.30 -12.43 11.01
N ILE A 460 -24.02 -12.50 10.71
CA ILE A 460 -22.97 -12.06 11.66
C ILE A 460 -23.14 -10.59 11.94
N LYS A 461 -23.33 -9.77 10.92
CA LYS A 461 -23.50 -8.34 11.04
C LYS A 461 -24.71 -7.96 11.88
N GLU A 462 -25.88 -8.53 11.59
CA GLU A 462 -27.07 -8.34 12.41
C GLU A 462 -26.78 -8.65 13.89
N TRP A 463 -26.10 -9.77 14.13
CA TRP A 463 -25.78 -10.21 15.48
C TRP A 463 -24.78 -9.27 16.18
N LEU A 464 -23.75 -8.81 15.46
CA LEU A 464 -22.76 -7.85 16.00
C LEU A 464 -23.40 -6.52 16.39
N ALA A 465 -24.39 -6.06 15.62
CA ALA A 465 -25.14 -4.85 15.91
C ALA A 465 -26.11 -5.01 17.10
N GLU A 466 -26.75 -6.18 17.20
CA GLU A 466 -27.73 -6.47 18.27
C GLU A 466 -27.05 -6.73 19.63
N PHE A 467 -25.83 -7.32 19.61
CA PHE A 467 -25.09 -7.73 20.80
C PHE A 467 -23.68 -7.12 20.87
N PRO A 468 -23.55 -5.76 20.94
CA PRO A 468 -22.27 -5.07 20.80
C PRO A 468 -21.26 -5.34 21.91
N GLU A 469 -21.70 -5.81 23.08
CA GLU A 469 -20.84 -6.09 24.25
C GLU A 469 -20.69 -7.59 24.54
N HIS A 470 -21.16 -8.45 23.63
CA HIS A 470 -21.12 -9.89 23.88
C HIS A 470 -19.68 -10.44 23.77
N PRO A 471 -19.18 -11.25 24.74
CA PRO A 471 -17.80 -11.74 24.74
C PRO A 471 -17.39 -12.49 23.46
N SER A 472 -18.34 -13.12 22.77
CA SER A 472 -18.07 -13.82 21.51
C SER A 472 -17.67 -12.87 20.37
N GLN A 473 -17.83 -11.56 20.52
CA GLN A 473 -17.39 -10.59 19.50
C GLN A 473 -15.90 -10.65 19.26
N GLU A 474 -15.08 -10.83 20.30
CA GLU A 474 -13.63 -10.89 20.20
C GLU A 474 -13.15 -11.96 19.19
N GLN A 475 -13.83 -13.12 19.16
CA GLN A 475 -13.50 -14.21 18.23
C GLN A 475 -14.25 -14.11 16.90
N LEU A 476 -15.44 -13.53 16.90
CA LEU A 476 -16.28 -13.47 15.71
C LEU A 476 -15.86 -12.33 14.76
N LEU A 477 -15.45 -11.20 15.28
CA LEU A 477 -15.12 -10.01 14.48
C LEU A 477 -13.93 -10.22 13.54
N PRO A 478 -12.80 -10.84 13.96
CA PRO A 478 -11.71 -11.16 13.03
C PRO A 478 -12.15 -12.09 11.91
N TYR A 479 -12.90 -13.15 12.23
CA TYR A 479 -13.46 -14.06 11.24
C TYR A 479 -14.42 -13.35 10.27
N TYR A 480 -15.21 -12.43 10.77
CA TYR A 480 -16.11 -11.63 9.96
C TYR A 480 -15.35 -10.80 8.92
N PHE A 481 -14.23 -10.17 9.31
CA PHE A 481 -13.38 -9.45 8.37
C PHE A 481 -12.70 -10.37 7.35
N ASP A 482 -12.21 -11.55 7.76
CA ASP A 482 -11.68 -12.56 6.84
C ASP A 482 -12.75 -12.97 5.80
N LEU A 483 -13.99 -13.22 6.25
CA LEU A 483 -15.11 -13.55 5.39
C LEU A 483 -15.45 -12.41 4.42
N LEU A 484 -15.50 -11.17 4.88
CA LEU A 484 -15.76 -10.01 4.05
C LEU A 484 -14.65 -9.79 3.01
N HIS A 485 -13.40 -9.99 3.39
CA HIS A 485 -12.28 -9.91 2.47
C HIS A 485 -12.40 -10.98 1.37
N PHE A 486 -12.72 -12.22 1.74
CA PHE A 486 -12.97 -13.28 0.77
C PHE A 486 -14.11 -12.94 -0.20
N LEU A 487 -15.24 -12.47 0.31
CA LEU A 487 -16.37 -12.06 -0.50
C LEU A 487 -16.02 -10.89 -1.42
N LYS A 488 -15.21 -9.93 -0.93
CA LYS A 488 -14.76 -8.80 -1.73
C LYS A 488 -13.82 -9.22 -2.85
N VAL A 489 -12.89 -10.14 -2.59
CA VAL A 489 -12.00 -10.69 -3.61
C VAL A 489 -12.77 -11.43 -4.67
N SER A 490 -13.80 -12.20 -4.30
CA SER A 490 -14.67 -12.93 -5.23
C SER A 490 -15.36 -12.01 -6.25
N GLU A 491 -15.58 -10.73 -5.94
CA GLU A 491 -16.15 -9.77 -6.90
C GLU A 491 -15.18 -9.44 -8.06
N PHE A 492 -13.88 -9.65 -7.87
CA PHE A 492 -12.83 -9.42 -8.88
C PHE A 492 -12.49 -10.67 -9.68
N TYR A 493 -13.07 -11.82 -9.33
CA TYR A 493 -12.72 -13.10 -9.95
C TYR A 493 -12.96 -13.09 -11.46
N ASP A 494 -11.89 -13.31 -12.22
CA ASP A 494 -11.89 -13.38 -13.67
C ASP A 494 -10.85 -14.42 -14.16
N ASP A 495 -10.46 -14.37 -15.43
CA ASP A 495 -9.48 -15.30 -16.05
C ASP A 495 -8.06 -15.19 -15.47
N HIS A 496 -7.78 -14.18 -14.61
CA HIS A 496 -6.50 -14.02 -13.92
C HIS A 496 -6.46 -14.74 -12.56
N TYR A 497 -7.54 -15.45 -12.20
CA TYR A 497 -7.68 -16.17 -10.93
C TYR A 497 -7.72 -17.67 -11.12
N GLU A 498 -7.33 -18.36 -10.07
CA GLU A 498 -7.70 -19.76 -9.84
C GLU A 498 -8.17 -19.97 -8.41
N THR A 499 -9.19 -20.84 -8.25
CA THR A 499 -9.60 -21.32 -6.95
C THR A 499 -8.75 -22.53 -6.59
N THR A 500 -8.06 -22.45 -5.46
CA THR A 500 -7.28 -23.56 -4.91
C THR A 500 -7.95 -24.13 -3.69
N VAL A 501 -7.85 -25.43 -3.52
CA VAL A 501 -8.35 -26.16 -2.35
C VAL A 501 -7.20 -26.99 -1.79
N GLU A 502 -6.85 -26.74 -0.55
CA GLU A 502 -5.84 -27.49 0.17
C GLU A 502 -6.48 -28.20 1.37
N LYS A 503 -6.33 -29.52 1.41
CA LYS A 503 -6.81 -30.35 2.48
C LYS A 503 -5.64 -30.84 3.33
N THR A 504 -5.63 -30.45 4.58
CA THR A 504 -4.69 -30.95 5.58
C THR A 504 -5.38 -31.94 6.52
N TYR A 505 -4.62 -32.55 7.43
CA TYR A 505 -5.19 -33.41 8.45
C TYR A 505 -6.26 -32.72 9.33
N ARG A 506 -6.10 -31.42 9.57
CA ARG A 506 -6.94 -30.65 10.50
C ARG A 506 -7.87 -29.65 9.80
N ASP A 507 -7.53 -29.21 8.59
CA ASP A 507 -8.24 -28.11 7.94
C ASP A 507 -8.53 -28.37 6.46
N LEU A 508 -9.47 -27.64 5.92
CA LEU A 508 -9.75 -27.51 4.50
C LEU A 508 -9.78 -26.01 4.17
N ILE A 509 -8.83 -25.56 3.35
CA ILE A 509 -8.69 -24.18 2.97
C ILE A 509 -9.10 -24.02 1.51
N VAL A 510 -10.00 -23.11 1.24
CA VAL A 510 -10.38 -22.69 -0.11
C VAL A 510 -9.89 -21.28 -0.32
N LYS A 511 -9.03 -21.07 -1.33
CA LYS A 511 -8.45 -19.78 -1.66
C LYS A 511 -8.78 -19.39 -3.09
N GLU A 512 -9.28 -18.18 -3.28
CA GLU A 512 -9.34 -17.52 -4.58
C GLU A 512 -8.04 -16.76 -4.77
N PHE A 513 -7.16 -17.31 -5.61
CA PHE A 513 -5.80 -16.85 -5.80
C PHE A 513 -5.69 -16.03 -7.09
N CYS A 514 -5.35 -14.74 -6.94
CA CYS A 514 -5.05 -13.85 -8.06
C CYS A 514 -3.63 -14.10 -8.58
N ILE A 515 -3.50 -14.70 -9.74
CA ILE A 515 -2.20 -14.99 -10.36
C ILE A 515 -1.60 -13.73 -10.98
N ASP A 516 -2.43 -12.93 -11.65
CA ASP A 516 -2.00 -11.73 -12.38
C ASP A 516 -2.88 -10.51 -12.01
N PRO A 517 -2.48 -9.69 -11.02
CA PRO A 517 -3.21 -8.50 -10.60
C PRO A 517 -2.95 -7.26 -11.48
N SER A 518 -2.22 -7.39 -12.59
CA SER A 518 -1.73 -6.26 -13.40
C SER A 518 -2.85 -5.33 -13.89
N LEU A 519 -4.01 -5.87 -14.24
CA LEU A 519 -5.18 -5.11 -14.67
C LEU A 519 -5.72 -4.20 -13.54
N PHE A 520 -5.82 -4.72 -12.33
CA PHE A 520 -6.31 -3.94 -11.17
C PHE A 520 -5.31 -2.86 -10.75
N LEU A 521 -4.01 -3.15 -10.87
CA LEU A 521 -2.96 -2.16 -10.64
C LEU A 521 -3.00 -1.06 -11.69
N GLU A 522 -3.21 -1.40 -12.97
CA GLU A 522 -3.36 -0.43 -14.04
C GLU A 522 -4.54 0.51 -13.77
N GLN A 523 -5.71 -0.04 -13.41
CA GLN A 523 -6.88 0.74 -13.04
C GLN A 523 -6.63 1.67 -11.85
N SER A 524 -5.87 1.22 -10.85
CA SER A 524 -5.49 2.05 -9.71
C SER A 524 -4.54 3.17 -10.09
N LEU A 525 -3.54 2.89 -10.93
CA LEU A 525 -2.60 3.89 -11.46
C LEU A 525 -3.29 4.92 -12.36
N ASP A 526 -4.34 4.52 -13.07
CA ASP A 526 -5.13 5.40 -13.95
C ASP A 526 -6.05 6.37 -13.21
N LYS A 527 -6.21 6.20 -11.90
CA LYS A 527 -6.95 7.16 -11.05
C LYS A 527 -6.22 8.50 -10.90
N GLY A 528 -4.93 8.56 -11.16
CA GLY A 528 -4.14 9.78 -11.14
C GLY A 528 -3.76 10.31 -12.52
N LYS A 529 -3.15 11.49 -12.53
CA LYS A 529 -2.60 12.12 -13.74
C LYS A 529 -1.38 11.38 -14.26
N SER A 530 -0.50 10.97 -13.36
CA SER A 530 0.81 10.38 -13.70
C SER A 530 1.32 9.50 -12.58
N SER A 531 2.05 8.44 -12.95
CA SER A 531 2.61 7.49 -12.00
C SER A 531 4.08 7.23 -12.33
N ILE A 532 4.94 7.30 -11.31
CA ILE A 532 6.36 7.01 -11.41
C ILE A 532 6.68 5.86 -10.46
N LEU A 533 6.99 4.70 -11.02
CA LEU A 533 7.37 3.51 -10.27
C LEU A 533 8.87 3.33 -10.38
N PHE A 534 9.55 3.20 -9.27
CA PHE A 534 11.00 3.10 -9.26
C PHE A 534 11.51 2.09 -8.24
N SER A 535 12.62 1.44 -8.60
CA SER A 535 13.32 0.49 -7.76
C SER A 535 14.76 0.30 -8.20
N ALA A 536 15.61 -0.15 -7.29
CA ALA A 536 16.98 -0.54 -7.61
C ALA A 536 17.08 -1.89 -8.33
N SER A 537 16.06 -2.72 -8.22
CA SER A 537 16.06 -4.10 -8.71
C SER A 537 15.04 -4.36 -9.82
N PHE A 538 14.65 -3.34 -10.57
CA PHE A 538 13.74 -3.46 -11.73
C PHE A 538 14.44 -4.07 -12.95
N SER A 539 14.98 -5.27 -12.81
CA SER A 539 15.66 -5.97 -13.91
C SER A 539 15.05 -7.36 -14.16
N PRO A 540 14.50 -7.62 -15.37
CA PRO A 540 14.31 -6.69 -16.48
C PRO A 540 13.08 -5.78 -16.31
N LEU A 541 13.14 -4.55 -16.80
CA LEU A 541 12.04 -3.58 -16.72
C LEU A 541 10.74 -4.10 -17.35
N SER A 542 10.81 -4.83 -18.45
CA SER A 542 9.63 -5.38 -19.14
C SER A 542 8.77 -6.27 -18.25
N TYR A 543 9.39 -7.10 -17.40
CA TYR A 543 8.68 -7.94 -16.43
C TYR A 543 7.84 -7.08 -15.46
N TYR A 544 8.43 -6.01 -14.93
CA TYR A 544 7.73 -5.13 -13.98
C TYR A 544 6.68 -4.27 -14.67
N GLN A 545 6.92 -3.82 -15.91
CA GLN A 545 5.90 -3.13 -16.69
C GLN A 545 4.67 -4.02 -16.93
N GLU A 546 4.90 -5.29 -17.23
CA GLU A 546 3.82 -6.25 -17.45
C GLU A 546 3.06 -6.55 -16.15
N THR A 547 3.76 -6.96 -15.10
CA THR A 547 3.15 -7.43 -13.86
C THR A 547 2.55 -6.31 -12.99
N LEU A 548 2.95 -5.05 -13.19
CA LEU A 548 2.49 -3.89 -12.44
C LEU A 548 1.56 -2.95 -13.23
N GLY A 549 0.99 -3.42 -14.34
CA GLY A 549 0.01 -2.64 -15.11
C GLY A 549 0.60 -1.46 -15.87
N GLY A 550 1.84 -1.60 -16.33
CA GLY A 550 2.58 -0.55 -17.03
C GLY A 550 2.95 -0.88 -18.47
N GLN A 551 2.24 -1.78 -19.18
CA GLN A 551 2.60 -2.23 -20.53
C GLN A 551 2.82 -1.08 -21.54
N LYS A 552 2.09 0.02 -21.41
CA LYS A 552 2.20 1.21 -22.29
C LYS A 552 3.02 2.34 -21.66
N SER A 553 3.78 2.05 -20.61
CA SER A 553 4.55 3.05 -19.88
C SER A 553 5.92 3.31 -20.51
N LEU A 554 6.50 4.45 -20.12
CA LEU A 554 7.91 4.73 -20.40
C LEU A 554 8.80 3.86 -19.50
N ALA A 555 9.95 3.46 -20.00
CA ALA A 555 10.96 2.71 -19.26
C ALA A 555 12.28 3.48 -19.26
N TYR A 556 12.90 3.61 -18.10
CA TYR A 556 14.19 4.30 -17.98
C TYR A 556 15.14 3.53 -17.05
N LYS A 557 16.37 3.34 -17.49
CA LYS A 557 17.40 2.66 -16.71
C LYS A 557 18.54 3.61 -16.43
N LEU A 558 18.81 3.86 -15.17
CA LEU A 558 19.91 4.73 -14.75
C LEU A 558 21.23 3.97 -14.62
N PRO A 559 22.36 4.60 -14.98
CA PRO A 559 23.66 4.05 -14.66
C PRO A 559 23.90 4.07 -13.16
N SER A 560 24.81 3.20 -12.67
CA SER A 560 25.27 3.29 -11.29
C SER A 560 25.95 4.63 -11.03
N PRO A 561 25.64 5.31 -9.90
CA PRO A 561 26.30 6.56 -9.53
C PRO A 561 27.73 6.35 -9.05
N PHE A 562 28.08 5.13 -8.64
CA PHE A 562 29.34 4.81 -8.00
C PHE A 562 30.47 4.61 -9.02
N PRO A 563 31.73 4.92 -8.64
CA PRO A 563 32.87 4.71 -9.50
C PRO A 563 33.01 3.25 -9.90
N GLU A 564 33.22 3.02 -11.20
CA GLU A 564 33.58 1.70 -11.70
C GLU A 564 34.89 1.25 -11.04
N GLY A 565 34.91 0.00 -10.57
CA GLY A 565 36.06 -0.55 -9.87
C GLY A 565 36.01 -0.44 -8.34
N ASN A 566 35.11 0.33 -7.73
CA ASN A 566 34.90 0.28 -6.27
C ASN A 566 34.25 -1.03 -5.82
N GLN A 567 33.63 -1.74 -6.74
CA GLN A 567 33.05 -3.06 -6.49
C GLN A 567 33.65 -4.08 -7.45
N GLN A 568 34.04 -5.25 -6.91
CA GLN A 568 34.37 -6.39 -7.72
C GLN A 568 33.37 -7.51 -7.46
N VAL A 569 32.81 -8.05 -8.54
CA VAL A 569 31.91 -9.22 -8.47
C VAL A 569 32.65 -10.45 -8.97
N PHE A 570 32.57 -11.54 -8.18
CA PHE A 570 33.10 -12.84 -8.52
C PHE A 570 31.98 -13.85 -8.67
N ILE A 571 32.09 -14.77 -9.63
CA ILE A 571 31.18 -15.91 -9.79
C ILE A 571 31.98 -17.17 -9.49
N ALA A 572 31.69 -17.81 -8.36
CA ALA A 572 32.30 -19.07 -7.97
C ALA A 572 31.61 -20.22 -8.73
N ASN A 573 32.00 -20.41 -10.00
CA ASN A 573 31.35 -21.37 -10.91
C ASN A 573 31.67 -22.84 -10.61
N TYR A 574 32.53 -23.11 -9.67
CA TYR A 574 32.88 -24.46 -9.15
C TYR A 574 31.91 -24.93 -8.07
N LEU A 575 30.95 -24.09 -7.63
CA LEU A 575 29.98 -24.43 -6.61
C LEU A 575 28.64 -24.83 -7.23
N GLU A 576 28.09 -25.95 -6.81
CA GLU A 576 26.72 -26.38 -7.10
C GLU A 576 25.87 -26.36 -5.85
N THR A 577 24.99 -25.38 -5.71
CA THR A 577 24.17 -25.16 -4.49
C THR A 577 22.73 -25.65 -4.61
N THR A 578 22.41 -26.45 -5.65
CA THR A 578 21.10 -27.07 -5.80
C THR A 578 20.80 -28.01 -4.65
N TYR A 579 19.51 -28.19 -4.29
CA TYR A 579 19.09 -29.01 -3.16
C TYR A 579 19.76 -30.41 -3.15
N ARG A 580 19.87 -31.05 -4.31
CA ARG A 580 20.48 -32.41 -4.44
C ARG A 580 21.99 -32.41 -4.32
N LYS A 581 22.65 -31.26 -4.55
CA LYS A 581 24.11 -31.18 -4.62
C LYS A 581 24.77 -30.42 -3.45
N ARG A 582 23.96 -29.75 -2.61
CA ARG A 582 24.45 -28.88 -1.55
C ARG A 582 25.38 -29.59 -0.55
N GLU A 583 25.08 -30.84 -0.18
CA GLU A 583 25.93 -31.60 0.73
C GLU A 583 27.29 -31.92 0.11
N HIS A 584 27.35 -32.28 -1.16
CA HIS A 584 28.58 -32.55 -1.92
C HIS A 584 29.47 -31.31 -2.08
N SER A 585 28.89 -30.14 -2.21
CA SER A 585 29.63 -28.89 -2.35
C SER A 585 29.90 -28.19 -1.01
N LEU A 586 29.42 -28.72 0.11
CA LEU A 586 29.48 -28.07 1.42
C LEU A 586 30.90 -27.73 1.87
N ALA A 587 31.83 -28.71 1.77
CA ALA A 587 33.22 -28.50 2.14
C ALA A 587 33.88 -27.37 1.33
N LYS A 588 33.67 -27.38 0.00
CA LYS A 588 34.13 -26.27 -0.86
C LYS A 588 33.48 -24.95 -0.57
N LEU A 589 32.20 -24.94 -0.22
CA LEU A 589 31.49 -23.72 0.16
C LEU A 589 32.08 -23.11 1.43
N VAL A 590 32.36 -23.95 2.44
CA VAL A 590 33.01 -23.54 3.70
C VAL A 590 34.39 -22.93 3.45
N GLU A 591 35.24 -23.60 2.62
CA GLU A 591 36.53 -23.03 2.19
C GLU A 591 36.34 -21.70 1.43
N THR A 592 35.34 -21.61 0.58
CA THR A 592 35.02 -20.36 -0.18
C THR A 592 34.61 -19.22 0.75
N ILE A 593 33.78 -19.47 1.78
CA ILE A 593 33.37 -18.49 2.78
C ILE A 593 34.60 -18.00 3.56
N HIS A 594 35.50 -18.89 3.94
CA HIS A 594 36.74 -18.49 4.62
C HIS A 594 37.61 -17.60 3.73
N ALA A 595 37.95 -18.07 2.53
CA ALA A 595 38.71 -17.30 1.53
C ALA A 595 38.10 -15.92 1.21
N PHE A 596 36.77 -15.84 1.17
CA PHE A 596 36.07 -14.58 0.97
C PHE A 596 36.30 -13.60 2.11
N ALA A 597 36.29 -14.05 3.36
CA ALA A 597 36.37 -13.20 4.54
C ALA A 597 37.82 -12.95 5.01
N ASP A 598 38.77 -13.81 4.63
CA ASP A 598 40.19 -13.70 5.00
C ASP A 598 40.97 -12.66 4.19
N GLY A 599 40.46 -12.29 3.01
CA GLY A 599 41.15 -11.36 2.09
C GLY A 599 41.39 -9.96 2.61
N LYS A 600 40.62 -9.49 3.62
CA LYS A 600 40.79 -8.21 4.32
C LYS A 600 40.01 -8.24 5.62
N VAL A 601 40.58 -7.71 6.70
CA VAL A 601 39.84 -7.52 7.97
C VAL A 601 38.67 -6.56 7.72
N GLY A 602 37.47 -7.01 8.07
CA GLY A 602 36.24 -6.26 7.83
C GLY A 602 34.97 -7.01 8.17
N ASN A 603 33.83 -6.44 7.81
CA ASN A 603 32.54 -7.02 8.05
C ASN A 603 31.94 -7.58 6.75
N TYR A 604 31.40 -8.80 6.85
CA TYR A 604 30.91 -9.58 5.71
C TYR A 604 29.55 -10.15 5.99
N PHE A 605 28.70 -10.25 4.95
CA PHE A 605 27.48 -11.04 4.96
C PHE A 605 27.61 -12.25 4.05
N VAL A 606 27.04 -13.38 4.50
CA VAL A 606 26.83 -14.59 3.69
C VAL A 606 25.35 -14.92 3.72
N PHE A 607 24.67 -14.82 2.56
CA PHE A 607 23.24 -15.04 2.43
C PHE A 607 22.93 -16.43 1.89
N PHE A 608 22.05 -17.15 2.59
CA PHE A 608 21.61 -18.49 2.26
C PHE A 608 20.15 -18.51 1.80
N PRO A 609 19.75 -19.47 0.94
CA PRO A 609 18.37 -19.54 0.46
C PRO A 609 17.34 -20.04 1.51
N SER A 610 17.81 -20.61 2.63
CA SER A 610 16.97 -21.10 3.73
C SER A 610 17.76 -21.24 5.02
N TYR A 611 17.07 -21.19 6.16
CA TYR A 611 17.66 -21.45 7.48
C TYR A 611 18.30 -22.84 7.57
N GLN A 612 17.65 -23.88 7.04
CA GLN A 612 18.21 -25.23 7.06
C GLN A 612 19.59 -25.32 6.38
N TYR A 613 19.78 -24.61 5.25
CA TYR A 613 21.08 -24.62 4.56
C TYR A 613 22.10 -23.72 5.26
N LEU A 614 21.63 -22.63 5.85
CA LEU A 614 22.45 -21.77 6.71
C LEU A 614 23.00 -22.57 7.91
N ASP A 615 22.15 -23.26 8.64
CA ASP A 615 22.55 -24.06 9.83
C ASP A 615 23.58 -25.12 9.47
N LEU A 616 23.34 -25.87 8.38
CA LEU A 616 24.27 -26.86 7.85
C LEU A 616 25.64 -26.26 7.53
N ALA A 617 25.66 -25.09 6.89
CA ALA A 617 26.89 -24.41 6.50
C ALA A 617 27.63 -23.83 7.72
N VAL A 618 26.91 -23.27 8.69
CA VAL A 618 27.47 -22.71 9.93
C VAL A 618 28.11 -23.81 10.78
N GLU A 619 27.42 -24.94 10.91
CA GLU A 619 27.97 -26.09 11.67
C GLU A 619 29.29 -26.56 11.04
N ALA A 620 29.32 -26.78 9.74
CA ALA A 620 30.52 -27.19 9.03
C ALA A 620 31.63 -26.14 9.09
N PHE A 621 31.27 -24.84 8.99
CA PHE A 621 32.21 -23.72 9.05
C PHE A 621 32.88 -23.62 10.42
N ARG A 622 32.10 -23.71 11.51
CA ARG A 622 32.64 -23.71 12.90
C ARG A 622 33.51 -24.88 13.23
N GLN A 623 33.22 -26.07 12.65
CA GLN A 623 34.07 -27.25 12.81
C GLN A 623 35.44 -27.04 12.16
N GLN A 624 35.51 -26.42 11.00
CA GLN A 624 36.75 -26.24 10.25
C GLN A 624 37.51 -24.99 10.67
N TYR A 625 36.78 -23.88 11.05
CA TYR A 625 37.34 -22.57 11.42
C TYR A 625 36.78 -22.10 12.78
N PRO A 626 37.14 -22.76 13.89
CA PRO A 626 36.54 -22.49 15.21
C PRO A 626 36.83 -21.10 15.80
N ASP A 627 37.92 -20.47 15.37
CA ASP A 627 38.34 -19.15 15.88
C ASP A 627 37.69 -17.99 15.12
N SER A 628 36.89 -18.26 14.09
CA SER A 628 36.21 -17.21 13.31
C SER A 628 35.10 -16.55 14.09
N ASN A 629 35.05 -15.22 14.07
CA ASN A 629 33.98 -14.43 14.67
C ASN A 629 32.75 -14.45 13.77
N VAL A 630 31.71 -15.18 14.17
CA VAL A 630 30.51 -15.39 13.39
C VAL A 630 29.25 -14.94 14.14
N LEU A 631 28.35 -14.30 13.42
CA LEU A 631 27.03 -13.87 13.89
C LEU A 631 25.95 -14.51 13.01
N ILE A 632 24.93 -15.07 13.63
CA ILE A 632 23.91 -15.87 12.93
C ILE A 632 22.56 -15.22 13.08
N GLN A 633 21.85 -15.07 11.97
CA GLN A 633 20.46 -14.63 11.99
C GLN A 633 19.57 -15.74 12.54
N GLU A 634 18.83 -15.43 13.61
CA GLU A 634 17.83 -16.32 14.18
C GLU A 634 16.48 -16.15 13.49
N THR A 635 15.61 -17.17 13.59
CA THR A 635 14.22 -17.08 13.18
C THR A 635 13.47 -16.15 14.13
N ASP A 636 12.49 -15.39 13.58
CA ASP A 636 11.56 -14.56 14.35
C ASP A 636 12.19 -13.43 15.19
N MET A 637 13.36 -12.92 14.78
CA MET A 637 14.00 -11.76 15.42
C MET A 637 13.09 -10.56 15.42
N ASN A 638 12.84 -9.99 16.60
CA ASN A 638 12.14 -8.73 16.75
C ASN A 638 13.02 -7.52 16.37
N GLU A 639 12.47 -6.30 16.42
CA GLU A 639 13.16 -5.08 15.99
C GLU A 639 14.40 -4.76 16.82
N GLU A 640 14.34 -4.96 18.16
CA GLU A 640 15.47 -4.72 19.07
C GLU A 640 16.62 -5.74 18.85
N GLU A 641 16.28 -6.99 18.59
CA GLU A 641 17.25 -8.05 18.28
C GLU A 641 17.94 -7.77 16.96
N ARG A 642 17.19 -7.32 15.96
CA ARG A 642 17.71 -6.88 14.67
C ARG A 642 18.67 -5.71 14.83
N GLU A 643 18.31 -4.67 15.58
CA GLU A 643 19.20 -3.54 15.84
C GLU A 643 20.46 -3.97 16.57
N ARG A 644 20.34 -4.81 17.60
CA ARG A 644 21.51 -5.39 18.32
C ARG A 644 22.42 -6.18 17.38
N PHE A 645 21.87 -6.91 16.45
CA PHE A 645 22.63 -7.62 15.42
C PHE A 645 23.43 -6.64 14.56
N LEU A 646 22.80 -5.59 14.05
CA LEU A 646 23.42 -4.58 13.17
C LEU A 646 24.45 -3.70 13.89
N THR A 647 24.31 -3.45 15.19
CA THR A 647 25.30 -2.68 15.98
C THR A 647 26.64 -3.37 16.12
N LYS A 648 26.72 -4.70 15.87
CA LYS A 648 27.98 -5.46 15.85
C LYS A 648 28.83 -5.13 14.62
N PHE A 649 28.22 -4.68 13.53
CA PHE A 649 28.89 -4.26 12.29
C PHE A 649 29.44 -2.84 12.47
N GLN A 650 30.59 -2.73 13.12
CA GLN A 650 31.22 -1.44 13.45
C GLN A 650 32.14 -0.96 12.33
N THR A 651 32.45 0.34 12.33
CA THR A 651 33.50 0.93 11.50
C THR A 651 34.88 0.55 12.05
N ASN A 652 35.87 0.41 11.15
CA ASN A 652 37.25 0.00 11.48
C ASN A 652 37.31 -1.20 12.44
N PRO A 653 36.71 -2.34 12.08
CA PRO A 653 36.72 -3.48 12.96
C PRO A 653 38.14 -4.02 13.15
N ALA A 654 38.48 -4.40 14.40
CA ALA A 654 39.78 -4.98 14.73
C ALA A 654 39.93 -6.40 14.22
N GLU A 655 38.83 -7.10 14.04
CA GLU A 655 38.74 -8.50 13.60
C GLU A 655 37.64 -8.65 12.55
N THR A 656 37.80 -9.65 11.70
CA THR A 656 36.77 -9.98 10.69
C THR A 656 35.52 -10.50 11.38
N LEU A 657 34.35 -9.94 11.00
CA LEU A 657 33.02 -10.40 11.42
C LEU A 657 32.24 -10.95 10.23
N ILE A 658 31.73 -12.17 10.33
CA ILE A 658 30.91 -12.80 9.30
C ILE A 658 29.48 -12.98 9.81
N GLY A 659 28.53 -12.26 9.21
CA GLY A 659 27.11 -12.44 9.45
C GLY A 659 26.49 -13.47 8.50
N PHE A 660 25.98 -14.56 9.04
CA PHE A 660 25.24 -15.57 8.29
C PHE A 660 23.75 -15.23 8.33
N CYS A 661 23.18 -14.97 7.16
CA CYS A 661 21.81 -14.46 7.01
C CYS A 661 21.01 -15.25 5.95
N VAL A 662 19.68 -15.10 5.97
CA VAL A 662 18.81 -15.70 4.96
C VAL A 662 18.49 -14.69 3.88
N LEU A 663 18.57 -15.12 2.63
CA LEU A 663 18.29 -14.32 1.44
C LEU A 663 16.80 -14.00 1.34
N GLY A 664 16.45 -12.73 1.15
CA GLY A 664 15.06 -12.25 1.22
C GLY A 664 14.53 -12.06 2.65
N GLY A 665 15.38 -12.30 3.69
CA GLY A 665 15.08 -11.99 5.08
C GLY A 665 15.35 -10.51 5.44
N ILE A 666 15.19 -10.22 6.73
CA ILE A 666 15.26 -8.86 7.30
C ILE A 666 16.61 -8.13 7.09
N PHE A 667 17.69 -8.87 6.81
CA PHE A 667 19.03 -8.29 6.57
C PHE A 667 19.37 -8.16 5.07
N SER A 668 18.61 -8.77 4.18
CA SER A 668 18.80 -8.59 2.74
C SER A 668 18.14 -7.32 2.21
N GLU A 669 17.20 -6.73 2.97
CA GLU A 669 16.48 -5.53 2.59
C GLU A 669 16.40 -4.52 3.77
N GLY A 670 16.43 -3.21 3.44
CA GLY A 670 16.13 -2.15 4.42
C GLY A 670 17.22 -1.88 5.46
N ILE A 671 18.46 -2.38 5.31
CA ILE A 671 19.60 -2.03 6.16
C ILE A 671 20.51 -1.02 5.46
N ASP A 672 21.16 -0.14 6.22
CA ASP A 672 22.11 0.86 5.73
C ASP A 672 23.43 0.78 6.50
N LEU A 673 24.32 -0.10 6.02
CA LEU A 673 25.68 -0.24 6.52
C LEU A 673 26.65 0.44 5.55
N ARG A 674 27.00 1.70 5.82
CA ARG A 674 27.87 2.52 4.96
C ARG A 674 29.34 2.35 5.31
N GLY A 675 30.20 2.59 4.33
CA GLY A 675 31.64 2.53 4.49
C GLY A 675 32.11 1.12 4.78
N ASP A 676 33.04 0.99 5.70
CA ASP A 676 33.63 -0.27 6.12
C ASP A 676 32.77 -1.11 7.11
N ARG A 677 31.57 -0.60 7.43
CA ARG A 677 30.59 -1.41 8.17
C ARG A 677 30.12 -2.64 7.40
N LEU A 678 30.28 -2.68 6.06
CA LEU A 678 30.06 -3.85 5.24
C LEU A 678 30.93 -3.77 3.98
N ILE A 679 31.96 -4.60 3.88
CA ILE A 679 32.89 -4.61 2.73
C ILE A 679 32.71 -5.84 1.83
N GLY A 680 31.88 -6.79 2.20
CA GLY A 680 31.64 -7.98 1.37
C GLY A 680 30.27 -8.60 1.56
N SER A 681 29.72 -9.13 0.47
CA SER A 681 28.48 -9.90 0.45
C SER A 681 28.65 -11.14 -0.41
N MET A 682 28.44 -12.33 0.17
CA MET A 682 28.37 -13.59 -0.55
C MET A 682 26.93 -14.07 -0.64
N ILE A 683 26.49 -14.44 -1.82
CA ILE A 683 25.15 -14.98 -2.06
C ILE A 683 25.27 -16.44 -2.49
N VAL A 684 24.77 -17.34 -1.63
CA VAL A 684 24.78 -18.79 -1.84
C VAL A 684 23.52 -19.20 -2.60
N GLY A 685 23.69 -19.64 -3.84
CA GLY A 685 22.60 -20.02 -4.71
C GLY A 685 21.91 -18.84 -5.40
N VAL A 686 20.94 -19.15 -6.26
CA VAL A 686 20.28 -18.17 -7.14
C VAL A 686 18.95 -17.63 -6.57
N GLY A 687 18.71 -17.81 -5.28
CA GLY A 687 17.60 -17.17 -4.57
C GLY A 687 16.19 -17.64 -4.96
N LEU A 688 16.04 -18.76 -5.67
CA LEU A 688 14.71 -19.22 -6.12
C LEU A 688 13.73 -19.32 -4.95
N PRO A 689 12.49 -18.86 -5.11
CA PRO A 689 11.42 -19.13 -4.17
C PRO A 689 11.25 -20.63 -3.90
N GLN A 690 10.72 -20.97 -2.73
CA GLN A 690 10.37 -22.36 -2.43
C GLN A 690 9.31 -22.85 -3.42
N MET A 691 9.46 -24.07 -3.92
CA MET A 691 8.45 -24.71 -4.75
C MET A 691 7.20 -24.97 -3.90
N ASN A 692 6.09 -24.43 -4.33
CA ASN A 692 4.76 -24.65 -3.76
C ASN A 692 3.70 -24.59 -4.87
N HIS A 693 2.47 -24.91 -4.54
CA HIS A 693 1.38 -24.98 -5.50
C HIS A 693 1.10 -23.63 -6.18
N GLU A 694 1.16 -22.53 -5.43
CA GLU A 694 0.94 -21.18 -5.98
C GLU A 694 2.03 -20.79 -7.00
N GLN A 695 3.29 -21.11 -6.71
CA GLN A 695 4.39 -20.87 -7.66
C GLN A 695 4.23 -21.69 -8.94
N GLU A 696 3.73 -22.93 -8.83
CA GLU A 696 3.45 -23.75 -10.01
C GLU A 696 2.25 -23.22 -10.81
N LEU A 697 1.23 -22.64 -10.17
CA LEU A 697 0.13 -21.96 -10.86
C LEU A 697 0.63 -20.72 -11.60
N ILE A 698 1.45 -19.88 -10.96
CA ILE A 698 2.07 -18.71 -11.60
C ILE A 698 2.90 -19.17 -12.81
N LYS A 699 3.69 -20.22 -12.64
CA LYS A 699 4.50 -20.78 -13.72
C LYS A 699 3.62 -21.27 -14.88
N SER A 700 2.59 -22.05 -14.60
CA SER A 700 1.69 -22.58 -15.62
C SER A 700 0.97 -21.46 -16.38
N TYR A 701 0.47 -20.47 -15.69
CA TYR A 701 -0.20 -19.30 -16.28
C TYR A 701 0.69 -18.56 -17.27
N TYR A 702 1.93 -18.21 -16.87
CA TYR A 702 2.87 -17.51 -17.77
C TYR A 702 3.53 -18.42 -18.82
N ASP A 703 3.54 -19.73 -18.61
CA ASP A 703 3.94 -20.69 -19.68
C ASP A 703 2.87 -20.77 -20.78
N GLU A 704 1.58 -20.77 -20.41
CA GLU A 704 0.47 -20.72 -21.37
C GLU A 704 0.45 -19.40 -22.16
N LYS A 705 0.74 -18.28 -21.48
CA LYS A 705 0.65 -16.94 -22.06
C LYS A 705 1.85 -16.59 -22.95
N GLU A 706 3.09 -16.86 -22.51
CA GLU A 706 4.31 -16.34 -23.14
C GLU A 706 5.50 -17.31 -23.15
N HIS A 707 5.35 -18.53 -22.68
CA HIS A 707 6.43 -19.49 -22.47
C HIS A 707 7.53 -19.00 -21.51
N LEU A 708 7.18 -18.16 -20.54
CA LEU A 708 8.07 -17.54 -19.57
C LEU A 708 7.81 -17.95 -18.12
N GLY A 709 7.04 -19.02 -17.90
CA GLY A 709 6.58 -19.40 -16.56
C GLY A 709 7.70 -19.60 -15.55
N PHE A 710 8.77 -20.34 -15.88
CA PHE A 710 9.90 -20.51 -14.96
C PHE A 710 10.59 -19.16 -14.65
N ALA A 711 10.73 -18.29 -15.65
CA ALA A 711 11.32 -16.98 -15.42
C ALA A 711 10.49 -16.16 -14.43
N TYR A 712 9.17 -16.07 -14.61
CA TYR A 712 8.27 -15.23 -13.83
C TYR A 712 8.00 -15.78 -12.43
N ALA A 713 7.84 -17.10 -12.28
CA ALA A 713 7.58 -17.71 -10.99
C ALA A 713 8.85 -17.85 -10.13
N TYR A 714 10.00 -18.08 -10.71
CA TYR A 714 11.19 -18.49 -9.96
C TYR A 714 12.42 -17.63 -10.22
N GLN A 715 12.85 -17.47 -11.49
CA GLN A 715 14.14 -16.88 -11.80
C GLN A 715 14.20 -15.39 -11.47
N LEU A 716 13.21 -14.61 -11.92
CA LEU A 716 13.20 -13.16 -11.71
C LEU A 716 12.99 -12.77 -10.23
N PRO A 717 12.04 -13.38 -9.49
CA PRO A 717 11.94 -13.19 -8.05
C PRO A 717 13.20 -13.58 -7.29
N GLY A 718 13.85 -14.68 -7.69
CA GLY A 718 15.12 -15.11 -7.11
C GLY A 718 16.24 -14.11 -7.37
N MET A 719 16.37 -13.68 -8.63
CA MET A 719 17.39 -12.71 -9.01
C MET A 719 17.21 -11.35 -8.35
N ASN A 720 15.96 -10.92 -8.12
CA ASN A 720 15.67 -9.71 -7.37
C ASN A 720 16.28 -9.75 -5.94
N LYS A 721 16.12 -10.85 -5.22
CA LYS A 721 16.73 -11.05 -3.89
C LYS A 721 18.25 -11.01 -3.96
N VAL A 722 18.85 -11.62 -4.99
CA VAL A 722 20.31 -11.61 -5.22
C VAL A 722 20.82 -10.18 -5.43
N LEU A 723 20.13 -9.40 -6.27
CA LEU A 723 20.50 -8.00 -6.55
C LEU A 723 20.36 -7.11 -5.30
N GLN A 724 19.35 -7.35 -4.50
CA GLN A 724 19.18 -6.63 -3.23
C GLN A 724 20.30 -6.91 -2.24
N ALA A 725 20.64 -8.20 -2.03
CA ALA A 725 21.70 -8.61 -1.12
C ALA A 725 23.10 -8.12 -1.58
N GLY A 726 23.39 -8.22 -2.87
CA GLY A 726 24.66 -7.74 -3.44
C GLY A 726 24.77 -6.21 -3.49
N GLY A 727 23.63 -5.52 -3.61
CA GLY A 727 23.56 -4.05 -3.58
C GLY A 727 23.75 -3.42 -2.20
N ARG A 728 23.98 -4.22 -1.15
CA ARG A 728 24.29 -3.72 0.22
C ARG A 728 25.72 -3.22 0.38
N VAL A 729 26.64 -3.73 -0.41
CA VAL A 729 28.09 -3.47 -0.27
C VAL A 729 28.46 -2.04 -0.64
N ILE A 730 27.83 -1.45 -1.64
CA ILE A 730 28.12 -0.08 -2.10
C ILE A 730 26.90 0.81 -1.86
N ARG A 731 27.02 1.77 -0.96
CA ARG A 731 26.00 2.74 -0.55
C ARG A 731 26.43 4.20 -0.72
N GLY A 732 27.74 4.43 -0.68
CA GLY A 732 28.36 5.74 -0.79
C GLY A 732 29.43 5.80 -1.88
N MET A 733 29.84 7.01 -2.25
CA MET A 733 30.86 7.24 -3.29
C MET A 733 32.24 6.68 -2.91
N ALA A 734 32.53 6.62 -1.60
CA ALA A 734 33.80 6.14 -1.07
C ALA A 734 33.80 4.64 -0.73
N ASP A 735 32.60 3.99 -0.74
CA ASP A 735 32.49 2.58 -0.37
C ASP A 735 33.24 1.70 -1.37
N GLN A 736 33.91 0.69 -0.84
CA GLN A 736 34.68 -0.29 -1.61
C GLN A 736 34.32 -1.68 -1.11
N GLY A 737 34.15 -2.66 -2.00
CA GLY A 737 33.87 -4.00 -1.54
C GLY A 737 33.71 -5.04 -2.63
N ILE A 738 33.46 -6.27 -2.19
CA ILE A 738 33.36 -7.45 -3.04
C ILE A 738 32.00 -8.12 -2.92
N VAL A 739 31.53 -8.69 -4.03
CA VAL A 739 30.35 -9.54 -4.08
C VAL A 739 30.76 -10.89 -4.66
N VAL A 740 30.40 -11.98 -3.97
CA VAL A 740 30.64 -13.34 -4.45
C VAL A 740 29.30 -14.02 -4.72
N LEU A 741 29.08 -14.39 -5.95
CA LEU A 741 27.92 -15.16 -6.40
C LEU A 741 28.30 -16.66 -6.39
N ALA A 742 27.91 -17.35 -5.33
CA ALA A 742 28.34 -18.71 -5.03
C ALA A 742 27.41 -19.76 -5.63
N ASP A 743 27.39 -19.84 -6.97
CA ASP A 743 26.69 -20.87 -7.74
C ASP A 743 27.09 -20.80 -9.22
N GLN A 744 27.33 -21.96 -9.85
CA GLN A 744 27.69 -22.07 -11.28
C GLN A 744 26.61 -21.52 -12.23
N ARG A 745 25.32 -21.52 -11.84
CA ARG A 745 24.21 -21.03 -12.66
C ARG A 745 24.36 -19.58 -13.07
N PHE A 746 25.05 -18.76 -12.24
CA PHE A 746 25.30 -17.36 -12.56
C PHE A 746 26.20 -17.16 -13.80
N SER A 747 26.98 -18.16 -14.18
CA SER A 747 27.77 -18.13 -15.42
C SER A 747 26.93 -18.32 -16.68
N SER A 748 25.71 -18.83 -16.56
CA SER A 748 24.84 -19.05 -17.72
C SER A 748 24.31 -17.76 -18.33
N PHE A 749 24.07 -17.73 -19.62
CA PHE A 749 23.51 -16.58 -20.32
C PHE A 749 22.15 -16.11 -19.73
N SER A 750 21.32 -17.08 -19.33
CA SER A 750 20.00 -16.80 -18.76
C SER A 750 20.04 -15.95 -17.45
N TYR A 751 21.10 -16.09 -16.65
CA TYR A 751 21.31 -15.31 -15.43
C TYR A 751 22.14 -14.05 -15.70
N ARG A 752 23.22 -14.14 -16.52
CA ARG A 752 24.08 -12.99 -16.80
C ARG A 752 23.34 -11.82 -17.44
N ARG A 753 22.37 -12.06 -18.31
CA ARG A 753 21.55 -11.00 -18.92
C ARG A 753 20.71 -10.22 -17.90
N LEU A 754 20.50 -10.75 -16.68
CA LEU A 754 19.77 -10.10 -15.60
C LEU A 754 20.67 -9.26 -14.70
N PHE A 755 21.97 -9.28 -14.90
CA PHE A 755 22.92 -8.50 -14.14
C PHE A 755 22.76 -7.01 -14.46
N PRO A 756 22.82 -6.14 -13.44
CA PRO A 756 22.90 -4.70 -13.67
C PRO A 756 24.20 -4.34 -14.40
N GLN A 757 24.24 -3.17 -15.00
CA GLN A 757 25.37 -2.75 -15.85
C GLN A 757 26.72 -2.88 -15.13
N HIS A 758 26.81 -2.50 -13.86
CA HIS A 758 28.06 -2.56 -13.08
C HIS A 758 28.47 -3.98 -12.67
N TRP A 759 27.63 -5.01 -12.90
CA TRP A 759 27.97 -6.42 -12.68
C TRP A 759 28.33 -7.14 -13.99
N GLN A 760 28.22 -6.49 -15.14
CA GLN A 760 28.57 -7.11 -16.44
C GLN A 760 30.04 -7.53 -16.52
N THR A 761 30.91 -6.88 -15.73
CA THR A 761 32.34 -7.20 -15.60
C THR A 761 32.63 -8.28 -14.55
N ALA A 762 31.61 -9.01 -14.06
CA ALA A 762 31.76 -10.07 -13.08
C ALA A 762 32.75 -11.12 -13.56
N ARG A 763 33.76 -11.42 -12.72
CA ARG A 763 34.83 -12.35 -13.01
C ARG A 763 34.45 -13.78 -12.58
N GLU A 764 34.52 -14.72 -13.50
CA GLU A 764 34.39 -16.16 -13.16
C GLU A 764 35.68 -16.66 -12.54
N VAL A 765 35.54 -17.44 -11.46
CA VAL A 765 36.61 -18.16 -10.80
C VAL A 765 36.26 -19.63 -10.73
N ARG A 766 37.25 -20.48 -10.93
CA ARG A 766 37.11 -21.94 -11.08
C ARG A 766 37.58 -22.74 -9.87
N SER A 767 38.18 -22.06 -8.88
CA SER A 767 38.67 -22.64 -7.64
C SER A 767 38.71 -21.63 -6.51
N VAL A 768 38.82 -22.09 -5.29
CA VAL A 768 39.02 -21.24 -4.10
C VAL A 768 40.29 -20.39 -4.26
N GLY A 769 41.41 -20.98 -4.74
CA GLY A 769 42.67 -20.23 -4.92
C GLY A 769 42.55 -19.11 -5.95
N GLU A 770 41.83 -19.31 -7.07
CA GLU A 770 41.55 -18.21 -8.03
C GLU A 770 40.69 -17.08 -7.40
N LEU A 771 39.78 -17.42 -6.47
CA LEU A 771 38.99 -16.43 -5.74
C LEU A 771 39.88 -15.61 -4.80
N GLU A 772 40.73 -16.31 -4.01
CA GLU A 772 41.69 -15.69 -3.10
C GLU A 772 42.62 -14.72 -3.81
N GLU A 773 43.24 -15.15 -4.91
CA GLU A 773 44.09 -14.29 -5.74
C GLU A 773 43.34 -13.10 -6.29
N GLY A 774 42.09 -13.28 -6.70
CA GLY A 774 41.21 -12.23 -7.19
C GLY A 774 40.90 -11.19 -6.14
N ILE A 775 40.53 -11.62 -4.94
CA ILE A 775 40.22 -10.77 -3.79
C ILE A 775 41.46 -10.00 -3.33
N GLN A 776 42.61 -10.67 -3.17
CA GLN A 776 43.88 -10.00 -2.77
C GLN A 776 44.26 -8.93 -3.79
N ARG A 777 44.18 -9.23 -5.09
CA ARG A 777 44.48 -8.27 -6.16
C ARG A 777 43.55 -7.05 -6.14
N PHE A 778 42.28 -7.27 -5.85
CA PHE A 778 41.32 -6.16 -5.68
C PHE A 778 41.72 -5.25 -4.52
N TRP A 779 41.93 -5.78 -3.33
CA TRP A 779 42.27 -4.99 -2.16
C TRP A 779 43.61 -4.27 -2.27
N LEU A 780 44.67 -4.93 -2.79
CA LEU A 780 45.96 -4.29 -3.07
C LEU A 780 45.83 -3.10 -4.05
N SER A 781 44.98 -3.24 -5.05
CA SER A 781 44.71 -2.14 -5.98
C SER A 781 44.07 -0.92 -5.31
N LYS A 782 43.28 -1.15 -4.26
CA LYS A 782 42.61 -0.08 -3.51
C LYS A 782 43.56 0.63 -2.55
N GLU A 783 44.39 -0.13 -1.89
CA GLU A 783 45.45 0.44 -1.02
C GLU A 783 46.40 1.37 -1.80
N ALA A 784 46.82 0.95 -2.98
CA ALA A 784 47.68 1.76 -3.85
C ALA A 784 47.01 3.06 -4.34
N VAL A 785 45.67 3.05 -4.53
CA VAL A 785 44.93 4.26 -4.92
C VAL A 785 44.75 5.19 -3.72
N ASN A 786 44.46 4.67 -2.53
CA ASN A 786 44.27 5.45 -1.33
C ASN A 786 45.59 6.18 -0.92
N GLN A 787 46.72 5.49 -0.99
CA GLN A 787 48.05 6.10 -0.74
C GLN A 787 48.35 7.25 -1.69
N LYS A 788 48.01 7.15 -2.99
CA LYS A 788 48.21 8.24 -3.96
C LYS A 788 47.28 9.45 -3.76
N ASN A 789 46.13 9.26 -3.10
CA ASN A 789 45.22 10.35 -2.80
C ASN A 789 45.57 11.07 -1.47
N GLU A 790 46.38 10.46 -0.63
CA GLU A 790 46.91 11.06 0.62
C GLU A 790 48.23 11.80 0.41
N GLU A 791 48.98 11.53 -0.67
CA GLU A 791 50.09 12.28 -1.15
C GLU A 791 49.62 13.48 -2.03
#